data_e032054f216329f87083962d2466e5f8
#
_entry.id   e032054f216329f87083962d2466e5f8
#
_cell.length_a   1.000
_cell.length_b   1.000
_cell.length_c   1.000
_cell.angle_alpha   90.00
_cell.angle_beta   90.00
_cell.angle_gamma   90.00
#
_symmetry.space_group_name_H-M   'P 1'
#
loop_
_entity.id
_entity.type
_entity.pdbx_description
1 polymer ?
#
loop_
_entity_poly.entity_id
_entity_poly.type
_entity_poly.pdbx_seq_one_letter_code
_entity_poly.pdbx_strand_id
1 'polypeptide(L)'
;MEKFSVWKDILWSGDDGGFHYNITQRSPKLITYLNPQAPTQSTPLTMVLYGPAGVGKTTRAKELMLDWMQDDLAETSNSAFYLSCKGLNHRRTCTFAELISANWPHVQEDIPAILAQAQKVLLILDGFDELKVPSGALIHDICGDWKKQKPVPVLLGSLLKRKMLPKATLLITTRPGALRELRLLTEQPLFIEMEGFLEEDRKAYFLKHFEEESQALRAFDLMKNNAALFQLGSAPSVCWMVCTCLRQQMERGEDPAATCRTTTALFLRFLCGRFTPPHGGGPRRGLQAPLKPLCLLAAEGVWTQSSVFDGEDLRRLGVDPSALCPFLDGNILQKSEDGEACYSFIHLSVQQLLAAMFYVLEPEEQEEEGLGGRRWHIGDVGKLLSKEERLKNPSLTHVGYFLFGLCNERRAMELETTFGCLVSTEIKRELLKHTLMPHGKKSFSVTDTKEVLSCLYESQEEQLVKDAMAHVKEMSIHLMNTSEMMQSSFCLKHCANLQKISLQVGKKIFLENDPALKSDPQNETSQHDHHSLQLWADLCSVFSSNENLNFLDVKESFLSHSSVRILCEQITHVTCHLQKVVIKNVSPASAYRDFCLAFIGKKTLTHLVLEGSVRGDKILLLLLCEILKHPRCNLQYLRLGSCSDTTQQWADFSSALKVNQSLKCLDLTASEFLDEGVKLLCLTLRHPKCVLQKLSLENCQLTQACCKELSSALIVNQRLTHLCLAKNDLGDGGVKILCEGLRYPECQLQTLVLRHCNINRHGCKYISKLLQGDSSLTSLDLGFNPIATGLCFLYEALKKPNCNLKCLGLWGCSITPFSCQHLASALVSSRSLETLDLGQNAWGQSGIVVLLKALKQNHGSLKTLRLKMDKSTVEIQRLLKDVKENNPRLTIECNDARTTRSSCCDFFS
;
A
#
# COMPACT_ATOMS: atom_id res chain seq x y z
N MET A 1 47.24 8.97 15.94
CA MET A 1 46.84 8.55 17.27
C MET A 1 46.06 9.63 18.04
N GLU A 2 46.43 10.90 18.06
CA GLU A 2 45.70 11.95 18.80
C GLU A 2 44.25 12.16 18.35
N LYS A 3 43.93 12.14 17.06
CA LYS A 3 42.52 12.19 16.60
C LYS A 3 41.68 10.96 17.04
N PHE A 4 42.31 9.84 17.26
CA PHE A 4 41.65 8.61 17.70
C PHE A 4 41.41 8.56 19.21
N SER A 5 42.25 9.18 20.02
CA SER A 5 41.98 9.32 21.46
C SER A 5 40.77 10.22 21.66
N VAL A 6 40.64 11.32 20.88
CA VAL A 6 39.45 12.21 20.90
C VAL A 6 38.19 11.45 20.48
N TRP A 7 38.26 10.60 19.48
CA TRP A 7 37.08 9.79 19.08
C TRP A 7 36.72 8.73 20.13
N LYS A 8 37.71 8.13 20.78
CA LYS A 8 37.49 7.20 21.88
C LYS A 8 36.84 7.91 23.07
N ASP A 9 37.26 9.12 23.38
CA ASP A 9 36.71 9.95 24.45
C ASP A 9 35.29 10.46 24.10
N ILE A 10 35.02 10.82 22.84
CA ILE A 10 33.68 11.25 22.38
C ILE A 10 32.69 10.07 22.33
N LEU A 11 33.14 8.90 21.86
CA LEU A 11 32.28 7.69 21.78
C LEU A 11 31.97 7.14 23.17
N TRP A 12 32.80 7.39 24.21
CA TRP A 12 32.72 6.78 25.51
C TRP A 12 32.53 7.79 26.67
N SER A 13 32.49 9.07 26.40
CA SER A 13 32.45 10.16 27.41
C SER A 13 31.08 10.47 28.01
N GLY A 14 30.11 9.57 27.92
CA GLY A 14 28.80 9.73 28.60
C GLY A 14 28.50 8.57 29.51
N ASP A 15 27.71 8.79 30.54
CA ASP A 15 27.11 7.74 31.41
C ASP A 15 26.35 6.65 30.60
N ASP A 16 26.02 6.93 29.35
CA ASP A 16 25.36 6.04 28.39
C ASP A 16 26.33 5.14 27.59
N GLY A 17 27.64 5.40 27.64
CA GLY A 17 28.63 4.67 26.85
C GLY A 17 28.62 3.17 27.10
N GLY A 18 28.44 2.74 28.35
CA GLY A 18 28.36 1.33 28.74
C GLY A 18 27.11 0.61 28.19
N PHE A 19 26.01 1.34 27.99
CA PHE A 19 24.78 0.74 27.46
C PHE A 19 24.86 0.53 25.96
N HIS A 20 25.42 1.49 25.23
CA HIS A 20 25.73 1.37 23.80
C HIS A 20 26.70 0.21 23.52
N TYR A 21 27.71 0.02 24.35
CA TYR A 21 28.67 -1.07 24.23
C TYR A 21 28.02 -2.46 24.32
N ASN A 22 27.10 -2.66 25.25
CA ASN A 22 26.39 -3.94 25.39
C ASN A 22 25.47 -4.26 24.20
N ILE A 23 24.93 -3.26 23.52
CA ILE A 23 24.06 -3.42 22.34
C ILE A 23 24.90 -3.71 21.08
N THR A 24 26.04 -3.06 20.94
CA THR A 24 26.99 -3.32 19.85
C THR A 24 27.61 -4.72 19.93
N GLN A 25 27.74 -5.30 21.11
CA GLN A 25 28.22 -6.69 21.28
C GLN A 25 27.20 -7.76 20.82
N ARG A 26 25.89 -7.45 20.78
CA ARG A 26 24.88 -8.39 20.24
C ARG A 26 24.91 -8.47 18.72
N SER A 27 25.41 -7.45 18.02
CA SER A 27 25.65 -7.54 16.59
C SER A 27 26.72 -8.59 16.32
N PRO A 28 26.58 -9.51 15.33
CA PRO A 28 27.59 -10.51 15.03
C PRO A 28 28.94 -9.79 14.95
N LYS A 29 29.97 -10.36 15.57
CA LYS A 29 31.30 -9.76 15.56
C LYS A 29 31.71 -9.54 14.12
N LEU A 30 31.46 -8.34 13.61
CA LEU A 30 31.76 -7.95 12.22
C LEU A 30 33.24 -8.19 11.89
N ILE A 31 34.10 -8.15 12.91
CA ILE A 31 35.52 -8.54 12.83
C ILE A 31 35.70 -9.97 12.34
N THR A 32 34.80 -10.92 12.69
CA THR A 32 34.92 -12.31 12.20
C THR A 32 34.73 -12.41 10.70
N TYR A 33 33.97 -11.50 10.08
CA TYR A 33 33.83 -11.42 8.62
C TYR A 33 34.98 -10.64 7.96
N LEU A 34 35.72 -9.86 8.74
CA LEU A 34 36.88 -9.09 8.28
C LEU A 34 38.19 -9.86 8.43
N ASN A 35 38.23 -11.00 9.13
CA ASN A 35 39.42 -11.76 9.36
C ASN A 35 39.87 -12.56 8.13
N PRO A 36 41.00 -12.22 7.50
CA PRO A 36 41.48 -12.91 6.30
C PRO A 36 41.92 -14.37 6.56
N GLN A 37 41.94 -14.85 7.80
CA GLN A 37 42.34 -16.22 8.18
C GLN A 37 41.16 -17.23 8.16
N ALA A 38 39.95 -16.84 7.82
CA ALA A 38 38.88 -17.82 7.61
C ALA A 38 39.17 -18.66 6.34
N PRO A 39 39.25 -19.98 6.43
CA PRO A 39 39.82 -20.84 5.38
C PRO A 39 39.01 -20.95 4.06
N THR A 40 38.02 -20.14 3.86
CA THR A 40 37.08 -20.29 2.72
C THR A 40 36.92 -19.09 1.78
N GLN A 41 37.60 -17.95 1.98
CA GLN A 41 37.42 -16.80 1.10
C GLN A 41 38.72 -16.10 0.71
N SER A 42 39.14 -16.29 -0.55
CA SER A 42 40.23 -15.56 -1.23
C SER A 42 39.75 -14.25 -1.93
N THR A 43 38.52 -13.79 -1.71
CA THR A 43 37.94 -12.62 -2.42
C THR A 43 37.79 -11.42 -1.49
N PRO A 44 38.13 -10.22 -1.97
CA PRO A 44 37.95 -8.99 -1.20
C PRO A 44 36.47 -8.78 -0.86
N LEU A 45 36.21 -8.49 0.43
CA LEU A 45 34.84 -8.37 0.95
C LEU A 45 34.32 -6.93 0.84
N THR A 46 33.15 -6.75 0.22
CA THR A 46 32.37 -5.51 0.30
C THR A 46 31.24 -5.70 1.31
N MET A 47 31.19 -4.86 2.34
CA MET A 47 30.13 -4.83 3.33
C MET A 47 29.31 -3.55 3.23
N VAL A 48 28.01 -3.65 3.37
CA VAL A 48 27.07 -2.52 3.36
C VAL A 48 26.27 -2.55 4.66
N LEU A 49 26.56 -1.62 5.58
CA LEU A 49 25.76 -1.38 6.77
C LEU A 49 24.60 -0.45 6.42
N TYR A 50 23.38 -0.93 6.55
CA TYR A 50 22.22 -0.10 6.26
C TYR A 50 21.19 -0.12 7.40
N GLY A 51 20.40 0.94 7.50
CA GLY A 51 19.37 1.07 8.53
C GLY A 51 18.83 2.50 8.61
N PRO A 52 17.78 2.73 9.42
CA PRO A 52 17.17 4.05 9.62
C PRO A 52 18.17 5.13 10.08
N ALA A 53 17.74 6.39 10.06
CA ALA A 53 18.54 7.49 10.61
C ALA A 53 18.72 7.33 12.14
N GLY A 54 19.90 7.69 12.66
CA GLY A 54 20.15 7.70 14.10
C GLY A 54 20.43 6.35 14.77
N VAL A 55 20.39 5.21 14.05
CA VAL A 55 20.62 3.87 14.63
C VAL A 55 22.10 3.53 14.91
N GLY A 56 23.01 4.46 14.68
CA GLY A 56 24.44 4.29 15.04
C GLY A 56 25.34 3.72 13.94
N LYS A 57 24.95 3.75 12.65
CA LYS A 57 25.75 3.25 11.52
C LYS A 57 27.16 3.86 11.47
N THR A 58 27.27 5.17 11.53
CA THR A 58 28.53 5.94 11.54
C THR A 58 29.38 5.57 12.77
N THR A 59 28.75 5.48 13.95
CA THR A 59 29.41 5.07 15.20
C THR A 59 30.02 3.69 15.05
N ARG A 60 29.23 2.72 14.52
CA ARG A 60 29.69 1.36 14.30
C ARG A 60 30.81 1.26 13.27
N ALA A 61 30.74 2.08 12.19
CA ALA A 61 31.82 2.15 11.20
C ALA A 61 33.13 2.69 11.81
N LYS A 62 33.04 3.68 12.69
CA LYS A 62 34.22 4.23 13.42
C LYS A 62 34.79 3.22 14.44
N GLU A 63 33.93 2.49 15.16
CA GLU A 63 34.35 1.39 16.06
C GLU A 63 35.09 0.30 15.27
N LEU A 64 34.54 -0.16 14.15
CA LEU A 64 35.18 -1.18 13.31
C LEU A 64 36.55 -0.72 12.78
N MET A 65 36.69 0.56 12.50
CA MET A 65 37.98 1.14 12.10
C MET A 65 39.00 1.06 13.26
N LEU A 66 38.57 1.39 14.47
CA LEU A 66 39.42 1.28 15.66
C LEU A 66 39.81 -0.18 15.93
N ASP A 67 38.84 -1.07 15.88
CA ASP A 67 39.06 -2.53 16.07
C ASP A 67 40.03 -3.07 14.99
N TRP A 68 39.87 -2.68 13.72
CA TRP A 68 40.77 -3.06 12.62
C TRP A 68 42.23 -2.63 12.87
N MET A 69 42.42 -1.46 13.48
CA MET A 69 43.73 -0.91 13.78
C MET A 69 44.36 -1.47 15.06
N GLN A 70 43.54 -1.97 16.01
CA GLN A 70 43.98 -2.55 17.28
C GLN A 70 44.20 -4.07 17.22
N ASP A 71 43.83 -4.72 16.10
CA ASP A 71 43.99 -6.17 15.95
C ASP A 71 45.48 -6.53 15.79
N ASP A 72 46.14 -6.67 16.96
CA ASP A 72 47.57 -6.98 17.13
C ASP A 72 47.93 -8.43 16.75
N LEU A 73 46.99 -9.20 16.12
CA LEU A 73 47.17 -10.61 15.81
C LEU A 73 48.02 -10.90 14.58
N ALA A 74 48.53 -9.89 13.91
CA ALA A 74 49.50 -10.10 12.82
C ALA A 74 50.61 -9.05 12.85
N GLU A 75 51.84 -9.45 12.68
CA GLU A 75 53.03 -8.63 12.33
C GLU A 75 52.84 -7.80 11.03
N THR A 76 51.59 -7.50 10.65
CA THR A 76 51.20 -6.82 9.40
C THR A 76 50.46 -5.54 9.75
N SER A 77 51.10 -4.38 9.47
CA SER A 77 50.53 -3.05 9.57
C SER A 77 49.29 -2.90 8.70
N ASN A 78 48.09 -3.11 9.27
CA ASN A 78 46.81 -2.87 8.62
C ASN A 78 46.51 -1.37 8.61
N SER A 79 46.04 -0.85 7.49
CA SER A 79 45.67 0.57 7.33
C SER A 79 44.17 0.72 7.11
N ALA A 80 43.55 1.71 7.74
CA ALA A 80 42.13 2.03 7.56
C ALA A 80 41.96 3.52 7.21
N PHE A 81 41.10 3.80 6.22
CA PHE A 81 40.79 5.16 5.79
C PHE A 81 39.28 5.39 5.83
N TYR A 82 38.89 6.46 6.48
CA TYR A 82 37.49 6.91 6.59
C TYR A 82 37.25 8.06 5.64
N LEU A 83 36.23 7.94 4.79
CA LEU A 83 35.81 8.93 3.83
C LEU A 83 34.32 9.25 4.05
N SER A 84 34.02 10.47 4.47
CA SER A 84 32.65 10.96 4.53
C SER A 84 32.16 11.30 3.12
N CYS A 85 31.12 10.62 2.66
CA CYS A 85 30.57 10.85 1.32
C CYS A 85 30.08 12.28 1.14
N LYS A 86 29.62 12.93 2.21
CA LYS A 86 29.24 14.32 2.18
C LYS A 86 30.42 15.25 1.89
N GLY A 87 31.55 15.08 2.57
CA GLY A 87 32.77 15.88 2.35
C GLY A 87 33.34 15.74 0.93
N LEU A 88 32.96 14.67 0.23
CA LEU A 88 33.35 14.41 -1.14
C LEU A 88 32.59 15.24 -2.19
N ASN A 89 31.42 15.79 -1.86
CA ASN A 89 30.59 16.54 -2.79
C ASN A 89 31.21 17.85 -3.28
N HIS A 90 32.13 18.46 -2.51
CA HIS A 90 32.77 19.76 -2.83
C HIS A 90 34.02 19.63 -3.69
N ARG A 91 34.49 18.42 -3.96
CA ARG A 91 35.72 18.17 -4.74
C ARG A 91 35.40 17.85 -6.20
N ARG A 92 36.08 18.49 -7.13
CA ARG A 92 35.79 18.34 -8.55
C ARG A 92 36.59 17.21 -9.21
N THR A 93 37.93 17.35 -9.27
CA THR A 93 38.85 16.38 -9.89
C THR A 93 40.11 16.24 -9.05
N CYS A 94 40.51 14.99 -8.78
CA CYS A 94 41.73 14.67 -8.04
C CYS A 94 42.18 13.24 -8.35
N THR A 95 43.36 12.84 -7.87
CA THR A 95 43.74 11.43 -7.80
C THR A 95 43.12 10.80 -6.56
N PHE A 96 43.00 9.47 -6.54
CA PHE A 96 42.47 8.79 -5.35
C PHE A 96 43.41 8.94 -4.13
N ALA A 97 44.73 9.00 -4.36
CA ALA A 97 45.72 9.30 -3.32
C ALA A 97 45.51 10.70 -2.71
N GLU A 98 45.28 11.73 -3.53
CA GLU A 98 44.97 13.09 -3.06
C GLU A 98 43.65 13.16 -2.31
N LEU A 99 42.65 12.35 -2.73
CA LEU A 99 41.36 12.25 -2.03
C LEU A 99 41.55 11.75 -0.59
N ILE A 100 42.38 10.72 -0.40
CA ILE A 100 42.74 10.21 0.92
C ILE A 100 43.62 11.21 1.69
N SER A 101 44.69 11.72 1.08
CA SER A 101 45.66 12.63 1.71
C SER A 101 45.01 13.86 2.32
N ALA A 102 44.00 14.37 1.69
CA ALA A 102 43.28 15.55 2.16
C ALA A 102 42.54 15.31 3.49
N ASN A 103 42.14 14.10 3.75
CA ASN A 103 41.54 13.72 5.05
C ASN A 103 42.60 13.25 6.08
N TRP A 104 43.83 12.90 5.59
CA TRP A 104 44.92 12.34 6.36
C TRP A 104 46.27 13.00 6.01
N PRO A 105 46.44 14.31 6.27
CA PRO A 105 47.64 15.05 5.82
C PRO A 105 48.96 14.55 6.41
N HIS A 106 48.93 13.95 7.61
CA HIS A 106 50.11 13.43 8.29
C HIS A 106 50.69 12.15 7.67
N VAL A 107 49.96 11.48 6.77
CA VAL A 107 50.36 10.21 6.13
C VAL A 107 50.51 10.38 4.61
N GLN A 108 50.52 11.59 4.11
CA GLN A 108 50.48 11.94 2.67
C GLN A 108 51.59 11.26 1.87
N GLU A 109 52.84 11.22 2.41
CA GLU A 109 53.99 10.62 1.74
C GLU A 109 53.89 9.07 1.67
N ASP A 110 53.24 8.46 2.64
CA ASP A 110 53.13 7.00 2.75
C ASP A 110 51.96 6.39 2.00
N ILE A 111 50.91 7.21 1.67
CA ILE A 111 49.70 6.76 1.03
C ILE A 111 49.96 5.96 -0.27
N PRO A 112 50.84 6.35 -1.19
CA PRO A 112 51.16 5.55 -2.38
C PRO A 112 51.66 4.15 -2.06
N ALA A 113 52.49 4.02 -1.03
CA ALA A 113 53.05 2.73 -0.59
C ALA A 113 51.96 1.83 0.08
N ILE A 114 51.07 2.45 0.87
CA ILE A 114 49.95 1.80 1.51
C ILE A 114 48.96 1.29 0.46
N LEU A 115 48.57 2.12 -0.51
CA LEU A 115 47.63 1.73 -1.57
C LEU A 115 48.18 0.62 -2.48
N ALA A 116 49.51 0.54 -2.65
CA ALA A 116 50.15 -0.57 -3.36
C ALA A 116 49.91 -1.93 -2.68
N GLN A 117 49.69 -1.95 -1.34
CA GLN A 117 49.36 -3.10 -0.55
C GLN A 117 47.85 -3.22 -0.29
N ALA A 118 47.04 -3.05 -1.28
CA ALA A 118 45.55 -2.92 -1.17
C ALA A 118 44.87 -4.01 -0.32
N GLN A 119 45.44 -5.20 -0.22
CA GLN A 119 44.90 -6.32 0.60
C GLN A 119 44.88 -6.06 2.11
N LYS A 120 45.68 -5.08 2.57
CA LYS A 120 45.78 -4.66 3.97
C LYS A 120 45.01 -3.36 4.27
N VAL A 121 44.23 -2.88 3.29
CA VAL A 121 43.54 -1.60 3.38
C VAL A 121 42.04 -1.82 3.57
N LEU A 122 41.52 -1.17 4.62
CA LEU A 122 40.08 -0.99 4.83
C LEU A 122 39.69 0.43 4.40
N LEU A 123 38.75 0.52 3.50
CA LEU A 123 38.14 1.78 3.05
C LEU A 123 36.71 1.88 3.56
N ILE A 124 36.41 2.91 4.32
CA ILE A 124 35.09 3.19 4.86
C ILE A 124 34.48 4.36 4.10
N LEU A 125 33.37 4.12 3.42
CA LEU A 125 32.53 5.14 2.79
C LEU A 125 31.30 5.36 3.68
N ASP A 126 31.31 6.44 4.46
CA ASP A 126 30.23 6.73 5.40
C ASP A 126 29.20 7.69 4.79
N GLY A 127 27.91 7.29 4.88
CA GLY A 127 26.80 8.10 4.39
C GLY A 127 26.66 8.12 2.87
N PHE A 128 26.67 6.98 2.20
CA PHE A 128 26.55 6.91 0.73
C PHE A 128 25.28 7.60 0.19
N ASP A 129 24.17 7.59 0.94
CA ASP A 129 22.94 8.29 0.63
C ASP A 129 23.06 9.84 0.63
N GLU A 130 24.14 10.39 1.20
CA GLU A 130 24.43 11.84 1.22
C GLU A 130 25.28 12.29 0.03
N LEU A 131 25.69 11.36 -0.82
CA LEU A 131 26.49 11.65 -2.01
C LEU A 131 25.61 12.27 -3.11
N LYS A 132 25.90 13.52 -3.48
CA LYS A 132 25.22 14.25 -4.56
C LYS A 132 25.91 14.00 -5.89
N VAL A 133 25.44 13.04 -6.67
CA VAL A 133 26.06 12.67 -7.95
C VAL A 133 25.03 12.75 -9.08
N PRO A 134 25.37 13.33 -10.24
CA PRO A 134 24.51 13.28 -11.41
C PRO A 134 24.16 11.83 -11.79
N SER A 135 22.93 11.60 -12.24
CA SER A 135 22.46 10.27 -12.64
C SER A 135 23.42 9.63 -13.66
N GLY A 136 23.91 8.42 -13.35
CA GLY A 136 24.84 7.69 -14.21
C GLY A 136 26.33 8.01 -14.05
N ALA A 137 26.72 9.07 -13.34
CA ALA A 137 28.12 9.47 -13.19
C ALA A 137 28.99 8.42 -12.46
N LEU A 138 28.41 7.56 -11.65
CA LEU A 138 29.09 6.45 -10.97
C LEU A 138 29.35 5.23 -11.89
N ILE A 139 28.84 5.21 -13.11
CA ILE A 139 28.92 4.07 -14.02
C ILE A 139 29.83 4.36 -15.22
N HIS A 140 29.92 5.63 -15.62
CA HIS A 140 30.68 6.05 -16.80
C HIS A 140 32.16 6.29 -16.49
N ASP A 141 33.03 6.05 -17.44
CA ASP A 141 34.47 6.38 -17.48
C ASP A 141 35.28 5.70 -16.33
N ILE A 142 34.88 4.45 -15.95
CA ILE A 142 35.54 3.72 -14.87
C ILE A 142 37.03 3.52 -15.13
N CYS A 143 37.88 3.83 -14.13
CA CYS A 143 39.31 3.77 -14.22
C CYS A 143 39.91 2.91 -13.09
N GLY A 144 40.77 1.92 -13.43
CA GLY A 144 41.48 1.10 -12.46
C GLY A 144 42.72 1.75 -11.82
N ASP A 145 43.23 2.85 -12.42
CA ASP A 145 44.44 3.50 -11.98
C ASP A 145 44.17 4.62 -10.99
N TRP A 146 44.52 4.42 -9.72
CA TRP A 146 44.33 5.38 -8.63
C TRP A 146 45.24 6.61 -8.67
N LYS A 147 46.26 6.62 -9.56
CA LYS A 147 47.18 7.76 -9.79
C LYS A 147 46.65 8.76 -10.81
N LYS A 148 45.61 8.39 -11.58
CA LYS A 148 45.04 9.30 -12.58
C LYS A 148 44.06 10.27 -11.94
N GLN A 149 44.16 11.53 -12.37
CA GLN A 149 43.18 12.56 -12.02
C GLN A 149 41.82 12.27 -12.70
N LYS A 150 40.78 12.11 -11.92
CA LYS A 150 39.41 11.87 -12.36
C LYS A 150 38.42 12.64 -11.46
N PRO A 151 37.19 12.92 -11.96
CA PRO A 151 36.13 13.40 -11.10
C PRO A 151 35.85 12.43 -9.93
N VAL A 152 35.57 12.97 -8.75
CA VAL A 152 35.33 12.15 -7.55
C VAL A 152 34.25 11.07 -7.76
N PRO A 153 33.10 11.32 -8.45
CA PRO A 153 32.12 10.28 -8.77
C PRO A 153 32.71 9.10 -9.55
N VAL A 154 33.61 9.38 -10.51
CA VAL A 154 34.29 8.33 -11.30
C VAL A 154 35.23 7.49 -10.44
N LEU A 155 35.99 8.15 -9.53
CA LEU A 155 36.87 7.46 -8.58
C LEU A 155 36.05 6.52 -7.67
N LEU A 156 34.93 7.02 -7.12
CA LEU A 156 34.03 6.22 -6.26
C LEU A 156 33.36 5.07 -7.04
N GLY A 157 32.86 5.35 -8.25
CA GLY A 157 32.29 4.33 -9.12
C GLY A 157 33.31 3.23 -9.46
N SER A 158 34.56 3.61 -9.71
CA SER A 158 35.67 2.68 -9.99
C SER A 158 36.02 1.81 -8.78
N LEU A 159 35.95 2.38 -7.57
CA LEU A 159 36.13 1.68 -6.31
C LEU A 159 34.97 0.69 -6.04
N LEU A 160 33.71 1.15 -6.16
CA LEU A 160 32.50 0.35 -5.95
C LEU A 160 32.44 -0.84 -6.92
N LYS A 161 32.81 -0.64 -8.20
CA LYS A 161 32.91 -1.68 -9.24
C LYS A 161 34.17 -2.54 -9.13
N ARG A 162 34.93 -2.40 -8.05
CA ARG A 162 36.16 -3.19 -7.85
C ARG A 162 37.21 -3.12 -8.96
N LYS A 163 37.13 -2.10 -9.83
CA LYS A 163 38.16 -1.83 -10.85
C LYS A 163 39.37 -1.12 -10.27
N MET A 164 39.15 -0.27 -9.26
CA MET A 164 40.18 0.40 -8.46
C MET A 164 40.35 -0.37 -7.15
N LEU A 165 41.56 -0.64 -6.74
CA LEU A 165 41.94 -1.35 -5.50
C LEU A 165 41.13 -2.66 -5.30
N PRO A 166 41.11 -3.60 -6.23
CA PRO A 166 40.24 -4.78 -6.19
C PRO A 166 40.47 -5.69 -4.98
N LYS A 167 41.63 -5.58 -4.32
CA LYS A 167 41.99 -6.38 -3.14
C LYS A 167 41.71 -5.68 -1.79
N ALA A 168 41.24 -4.43 -1.79
CA ALA A 168 40.93 -3.71 -0.55
C ALA A 168 39.60 -4.18 0.05
N THR A 169 39.45 -4.13 1.35
CA THR A 169 38.16 -4.31 2.04
C THR A 169 37.36 -3.00 1.99
N LEU A 170 36.09 -3.08 1.67
CA LEU A 170 35.21 -1.90 1.54
C LEU A 170 34.03 -2.03 2.50
N LEU A 171 33.87 -1.02 3.35
CA LEU A 171 32.71 -0.87 4.24
C LEU A 171 31.93 0.38 3.81
N ILE A 172 30.64 0.23 3.56
CA ILE A 172 29.76 1.33 3.12
C ILE A 172 28.65 1.46 4.13
N THR A 173 28.36 2.68 4.61
CA THR A 173 27.16 2.93 5.39
C THR A 173 26.14 3.67 4.55
N THR A 174 24.85 3.35 4.73
CA THR A 174 23.79 4.01 3.97
C THR A 174 22.42 3.87 4.65
N ARG A 175 21.46 4.70 4.21
CA ARG A 175 20.04 4.53 4.54
C ARG A 175 19.37 3.58 3.52
N PRO A 176 18.20 2.97 3.89
CA PRO A 176 17.52 2.00 3.01
C PRO A 176 17.18 2.53 1.62
N GLY A 177 16.96 3.83 1.46
CA GLY A 177 16.62 4.46 0.18
C GLY A 177 17.66 4.26 -0.93
N ALA A 178 18.95 4.24 -0.60
CA ALA A 178 20.04 4.10 -1.57
C ALA A 178 20.47 2.64 -1.84
N LEU A 179 19.84 1.65 -1.18
CA LEU A 179 20.20 0.22 -1.36
C LEU A 179 20.02 -0.27 -2.79
N ARG A 180 18.99 0.22 -3.48
CA ARG A 180 18.73 -0.18 -4.88
C ARG A 180 19.88 0.24 -5.79
N GLU A 181 20.40 1.43 -5.60
CA GLU A 181 21.54 1.95 -6.35
C GLU A 181 22.82 1.19 -6.00
N LEU A 182 23.11 0.99 -4.72
CA LEU A 182 24.29 0.24 -4.28
C LEU A 182 24.30 -1.20 -4.79
N ARG A 183 23.14 -1.88 -4.87
CA ARG A 183 23.05 -3.23 -5.46
C ARG A 183 23.45 -3.26 -6.93
N LEU A 184 23.26 -2.17 -7.67
CA LEU A 184 23.68 -2.06 -9.07
C LEU A 184 25.17 -1.70 -9.22
N LEU A 185 25.73 -1.00 -8.23
CA LEU A 185 27.10 -0.49 -8.26
C LEU A 185 28.12 -1.47 -7.66
N THR A 186 27.74 -2.37 -6.77
CA THR A 186 28.66 -3.26 -6.04
C THR A 186 28.56 -4.69 -6.54
N GLU A 187 29.71 -5.40 -6.50
CA GLU A 187 29.80 -6.82 -6.84
C GLU A 187 29.76 -7.67 -5.56
N GLN A 188 28.78 -8.56 -5.45
CA GLN A 188 28.56 -9.50 -4.33
C GLN A 188 28.73 -8.88 -2.92
N PRO A 189 28.03 -7.81 -2.58
CA PRO A 189 28.16 -7.17 -1.28
C PRO A 189 27.42 -7.97 -0.20
N LEU A 190 28.00 -8.00 1.02
CA LEU A 190 27.30 -8.46 2.21
C LEU A 190 26.47 -7.29 2.79
N PHE A 191 25.15 -7.43 2.76
CA PHE A 191 24.26 -6.45 3.37
C PHE A 191 23.98 -6.80 4.82
N ILE A 192 24.22 -5.85 5.73
CA ILE A 192 24.01 -6.00 7.16
C ILE A 192 23.04 -4.92 7.61
N GLU A 193 21.88 -5.33 8.08
CA GLU A 193 20.85 -4.43 8.61
C GLU A 193 21.16 -4.05 10.06
N MET A 194 21.10 -2.76 10.34
CA MET A 194 21.18 -2.22 11.69
C MET A 194 19.81 -1.77 12.14
N GLU A 195 19.19 -2.52 13.01
CA GLU A 195 17.83 -2.28 13.52
C GLU A 195 17.77 -1.19 14.60
N GLY A 196 18.91 -0.87 15.23
CA GLY A 196 18.98 0.02 16.38
C GLY A 196 18.51 -0.67 17.68
N PHE A 197 17.90 0.08 18.57
CA PHE A 197 17.31 -0.44 19.81
C PHE A 197 16.13 -1.38 19.53
N LEU A 198 16.23 -2.63 19.98
CA LEU A 198 15.12 -3.56 20.03
C LEU A 198 14.12 -3.14 21.14
N GLU A 199 12.99 -3.79 21.23
CA GLU A 199 11.97 -3.48 22.24
C GLU A 199 12.53 -3.62 23.67
N GLU A 200 13.26 -4.70 23.92
CA GLU A 200 13.91 -4.96 25.20
C GLU A 200 14.95 -3.89 25.55
N ASP A 201 15.72 -3.44 24.57
CA ASP A 201 16.73 -2.38 24.75
C ASP A 201 16.08 -1.05 25.10
N ARG A 202 14.97 -0.71 24.44
CA ARG A 202 14.17 0.50 24.73
C ARG A 202 13.61 0.44 26.15
N LYS A 203 13.02 -0.71 26.54
CA LYS A 203 12.49 -0.90 27.90
C LYS A 203 13.61 -0.73 28.94
N ALA A 204 14.75 -1.37 28.75
CA ALA A 204 15.91 -1.24 29.63
C ALA A 204 16.44 0.20 29.69
N TYR A 205 16.42 0.91 28.56
CA TYR A 205 16.81 2.33 28.50
C TYR A 205 15.88 3.21 29.34
N PHE A 206 14.54 3.01 29.26
CA PHE A 206 13.58 3.72 30.09
C PHE A 206 13.78 3.44 31.58
N LEU A 207 13.95 2.15 31.96
CA LEU A 207 14.22 1.76 33.35
C LEU A 207 15.48 2.41 33.92
N LYS A 208 16.50 2.67 33.10
CA LYS A 208 17.72 3.37 33.53
C LYS A 208 17.51 4.88 33.70
N HIS A 209 16.63 5.50 32.89
CA HIS A 209 16.47 6.96 32.87
C HIS A 209 15.48 7.51 33.89
N PHE A 210 14.60 6.69 34.47
CA PHE A 210 13.64 7.08 35.49
C PHE A 210 14.09 6.55 36.85
N GLU A 211 13.86 7.33 37.92
CA GLU A 211 14.18 6.91 39.29
C GLU A 211 13.21 5.85 39.80
N GLU A 212 11.93 5.91 39.37
CA GLU A 212 10.89 4.97 39.73
C GLU A 212 10.54 4.04 38.59
N GLU A 213 10.57 2.74 38.82
CA GLU A 213 10.23 1.71 37.83
C GLU A 213 8.80 1.86 37.30
N SER A 214 7.85 2.22 38.17
CA SER A 214 6.45 2.45 37.78
C SER A 214 6.29 3.58 36.75
N GLN A 215 7.03 4.68 36.90
CA GLN A 215 7.05 5.80 35.97
C GLN A 215 7.73 5.42 34.64
N ALA A 216 8.84 4.65 34.72
CA ALA A 216 9.55 4.15 33.56
C ALA A 216 8.66 3.26 32.67
N LEU A 217 7.95 2.30 33.29
CA LEU A 217 7.05 1.39 32.58
C LEU A 217 5.86 2.16 31.96
N ARG A 218 5.25 3.09 32.72
CA ARG A 218 4.18 3.95 32.18
C ARG A 218 4.65 4.78 30.99
N ALA A 219 5.83 5.39 31.06
CA ALA A 219 6.40 6.16 29.97
C ALA A 219 6.69 5.28 28.74
N PHE A 220 7.22 4.07 28.96
CA PHE A 220 7.46 3.10 27.90
C PHE A 220 6.17 2.66 27.22
N ASP A 221 5.11 2.35 27.97
CA ASP A 221 3.80 1.95 27.42
C ASP A 221 3.16 3.08 26.62
N LEU A 222 3.26 4.34 27.09
CA LEU A 222 2.79 5.50 26.32
C LEU A 222 3.52 5.63 24.97
N MET A 223 4.82 5.41 24.93
CA MET A 223 5.60 5.39 23.70
C MET A 223 5.18 4.22 22.79
N LYS A 224 4.99 3.02 23.37
CA LYS A 224 4.61 1.80 22.65
C LYS A 224 3.23 1.91 21.99
N ASN A 225 2.30 2.60 22.60
CA ASN A 225 0.95 2.85 22.08
C ASN A 225 0.92 3.75 20.83
N ASN A 226 1.99 4.51 20.56
CA ASN A 226 2.17 5.24 19.31
C ASN A 226 3.17 4.52 18.41
N ALA A 227 2.68 3.76 17.42
CA ALA A 227 3.53 2.91 16.56
C ALA A 227 4.60 3.72 15.79
N ALA A 228 4.28 4.93 15.34
CA ALA A 228 5.24 5.81 14.65
C ALA A 228 6.37 6.24 15.61
N LEU A 229 6.01 6.67 16.81
CA LEU A 229 6.96 7.06 17.85
C LEU A 229 7.79 5.86 18.33
N PHE A 230 7.15 4.70 18.50
CA PHE A 230 7.81 3.46 18.88
C PHE A 230 8.83 3.01 17.82
N GLN A 231 8.48 3.13 16.54
CA GLN A 231 9.41 2.82 15.45
C GLN A 231 10.59 3.80 15.42
N LEU A 232 10.35 5.10 15.60
CA LEU A 232 11.40 6.13 15.69
C LEU A 232 12.33 5.88 16.89
N GLY A 233 11.83 5.30 17.98
CA GLY A 233 12.59 4.94 19.16
C GLY A 233 13.61 3.82 18.97
N SER A 234 13.72 3.22 17.78
CA SER A 234 14.89 2.42 17.42
C SER A 234 16.18 3.26 17.41
N ALA A 235 16.06 4.57 17.26
CA ALA A 235 17.20 5.49 17.41
C ALA A 235 17.36 5.90 18.89
N PRO A 236 18.57 5.70 19.50
CA PRO A 236 18.86 6.10 20.88
C PRO A 236 18.53 7.55 21.20
N SER A 237 18.83 8.47 20.28
CA SER A 237 18.49 9.90 20.43
C SER A 237 17.02 10.17 20.58
N VAL A 238 16.15 9.39 19.91
CA VAL A 238 14.70 9.51 20.07
C VAL A 238 14.27 8.98 21.44
N CYS A 239 14.79 7.83 21.89
CA CYS A 239 14.53 7.35 23.24
C CYS A 239 14.91 8.39 24.31
N TRP A 240 16.07 9.00 24.15
CA TRP A 240 16.51 10.09 25.03
C TRP A 240 15.56 11.30 25.03
N MET A 241 15.12 11.74 23.84
CA MET A 241 14.15 12.84 23.73
C MET A 241 12.83 12.52 24.41
N VAL A 242 12.32 11.30 24.19
CA VAL A 242 11.07 10.83 24.82
C VAL A 242 11.21 10.78 26.34
N CYS A 243 12.26 10.12 26.85
CA CYS A 243 12.51 10.02 28.29
C CYS A 243 12.64 11.39 28.94
N THR A 244 13.43 12.29 28.34
CA THR A 244 13.63 13.65 28.87
C THR A 244 12.31 14.42 28.92
N CYS A 245 11.52 14.37 27.85
CA CYS A 245 10.24 15.06 27.75
C CYS A 245 9.22 14.53 28.79
N LEU A 246 9.06 13.21 28.87
CA LEU A 246 8.08 12.59 29.75
C LEU A 246 8.46 12.71 31.22
N ARG A 247 9.76 12.57 31.57
CA ARG A 247 10.24 12.78 32.91
C ARG A 247 9.94 14.20 33.39
N GLN A 248 10.26 15.22 32.60
CA GLN A 248 9.99 16.62 32.94
C GLN A 248 8.48 16.90 33.15
N GLN A 249 7.62 16.23 32.38
CA GLN A 249 6.15 16.39 32.59
C GLN A 249 5.68 15.71 33.86
N MET A 250 6.15 14.48 34.14
CA MET A 250 5.78 13.77 35.37
C MET A 250 6.27 14.49 36.62
N GLU A 251 7.49 15.07 36.61
CA GLU A 251 8.03 15.91 37.68
C GLU A 251 7.17 17.17 37.95
N ARG A 252 6.52 17.68 36.88
CA ARG A 252 5.59 18.84 37.01
C ARG A 252 4.16 18.42 37.34
N GLY A 253 3.88 17.14 37.52
CA GLY A 253 2.52 16.61 37.76
C GLY A 253 1.58 16.69 36.56
N GLU A 254 2.10 16.89 35.33
CA GLU A 254 1.34 16.91 34.09
C GLU A 254 1.08 15.47 33.59
N ASP A 255 -0.09 15.21 32.99
CA ASP A 255 -0.34 13.90 32.35
C ASP A 255 0.36 13.79 30.98
N PRO A 256 1.32 12.88 30.82
CA PRO A 256 2.07 12.74 29.60
C PRO A 256 1.29 12.03 28.46
N ALA A 257 0.11 11.47 28.73
CA ALA A 257 -0.66 10.69 27.75
C ALA A 257 -1.03 11.53 26.50
N ALA A 258 -1.42 12.79 26.70
CA ALA A 258 -1.75 13.69 25.59
C ALA A 258 -0.53 14.01 24.70
N THR A 259 0.66 14.08 25.28
CA THR A 259 1.92 14.36 24.56
C THR A 259 2.35 13.19 23.69
N CYS A 260 2.18 11.94 24.16
CA CYS A 260 2.51 10.75 23.38
C CYS A 260 1.47 10.37 22.32
N ARG A 261 0.29 11.01 22.32
CA ARG A 261 -0.78 10.69 21.38
C ARG A 261 -0.36 10.91 19.93
N THR A 262 0.40 11.96 19.65
CA THR A 262 0.92 12.27 18.32
C THR A 262 2.41 12.52 18.34
N THR A 263 3.06 12.21 17.22
CA THR A 263 4.50 12.44 17.06
C THR A 263 4.84 13.93 17.13
N THR A 264 4.00 14.78 16.54
CA THR A 264 4.17 16.23 16.55
C THR A 264 4.12 16.80 17.97
N ALA A 265 3.18 16.36 18.80
CA ALA A 265 3.07 16.87 20.17
C ALA A 265 4.33 16.57 20.99
N LEU A 266 4.88 15.38 20.87
CA LEU A 266 6.09 15.01 21.59
C LEU A 266 7.31 15.85 21.16
N PHE A 267 7.59 15.89 19.85
CA PHE A 267 8.77 16.61 19.36
C PHE A 267 8.66 18.12 19.60
N LEU A 268 7.46 18.69 19.49
CA LEU A 268 7.22 20.09 19.81
C LEU A 268 7.45 20.35 21.30
N ARG A 269 6.87 19.51 22.18
CA ARG A 269 7.03 19.66 23.63
C ARG A 269 8.50 19.49 24.05
N PHE A 270 9.23 18.57 23.44
CA PHE A 270 10.67 18.45 23.63
C PHE A 270 11.39 19.76 23.22
N LEU A 271 11.10 20.29 22.03
CA LEU A 271 11.70 21.52 21.54
C LEU A 271 11.42 22.70 22.48
N CYS A 272 10.14 22.93 22.82
CA CYS A 272 9.74 24.01 23.73
C CYS A 272 10.34 23.83 25.12
N GLY A 273 10.37 22.61 25.65
CA GLY A 273 10.91 22.29 26.97
C GLY A 273 12.40 22.61 27.13
N ARG A 274 13.19 22.64 26.03
CA ARG A 274 14.62 23.03 26.07
C ARG A 274 14.80 24.55 26.31
N PHE A 275 13.78 25.37 26.01
CA PHE A 275 13.86 26.82 26.07
C PHE A 275 12.98 27.43 27.19
N THR A 276 12.10 26.66 27.81
CA THR A 276 11.31 27.10 28.97
C THR A 276 12.13 26.98 30.27
N PRO A 277 12.29 28.04 31.03
CA PRO A 277 13.01 27.97 32.31
C PRO A 277 12.24 27.11 33.33
N PRO A 278 12.95 26.39 34.22
CA PRO A 278 12.32 25.48 35.20
C PRO A 278 11.41 26.17 36.23
N HIS A 279 11.50 27.46 36.41
CA HIS A 279 10.75 28.25 37.39
C HIS A 279 10.00 29.43 36.75
N GLY A 280 8.94 29.16 35.95
CA GLY A 280 7.88 30.15 35.66
C GLY A 280 8.28 31.55 35.17
N GLY A 281 9.44 31.72 34.58
CA GLY A 281 9.87 32.95 33.92
C GLY A 281 9.15 33.09 32.57
N GLY A 282 8.64 34.28 32.24
CA GLY A 282 8.01 34.56 30.96
C GLY A 282 8.92 34.27 29.76
N PRO A 283 8.39 34.35 28.51
CA PRO A 283 9.11 33.97 27.30
C PRO A 283 10.48 34.64 27.24
N ARG A 284 11.52 33.88 26.92
CA ARG A 284 12.85 34.48 26.65
C ARG A 284 12.72 35.36 25.42
N ARG A 285 12.62 36.71 25.68
CA ARG A 285 12.60 37.71 24.62
C ARG A 285 13.86 37.52 23.78
N GLY A 286 13.75 37.29 22.49
CA GLY A 286 14.85 37.18 21.53
C GLY A 286 15.07 35.83 20.86
N LEU A 287 14.23 34.79 21.09
CA LEU A 287 14.34 33.50 20.38
C LEU A 287 13.64 33.47 19.03
N GLN A 288 12.75 34.43 18.75
CA GLN A 288 12.03 34.52 17.46
C GLN A 288 12.99 34.70 16.28
N ALA A 289 13.90 35.69 16.40
CA ALA A 289 14.86 36.02 15.35
C ALA A 289 15.81 34.84 14.98
N PRO A 290 16.34 34.06 15.94
CA PRO A 290 17.18 32.88 15.57
C PRO A 290 16.40 31.65 15.11
N LEU A 291 15.11 31.54 15.43
CA LEU A 291 14.31 30.36 15.04
C LEU A 291 14.04 30.29 13.53
N LYS A 292 13.72 31.40 12.90
CA LYS A 292 13.43 31.45 11.46
C LYS A 292 14.60 30.98 10.58
N PRO A 293 15.84 31.46 10.76
CA PRO A 293 17.00 30.92 10.05
C PRO A 293 17.19 29.41 10.26
N LEU A 294 16.94 28.90 11.46
CA LEU A 294 17.02 27.47 11.75
C LEU A 294 15.95 26.68 10.97
N CYS A 295 14.72 27.19 10.91
CA CYS A 295 13.64 26.57 10.14
C CYS A 295 13.94 26.58 8.63
N LEU A 296 14.52 27.67 8.12
CA LEU A 296 14.97 27.77 6.73
C LEU A 296 16.06 26.73 6.42
N LEU A 297 17.07 26.60 7.29
CA LEU A 297 18.13 25.61 7.17
C LEU A 297 17.56 24.19 7.16
N ALA A 298 16.60 23.92 8.04
CA ALA A 298 15.93 22.63 8.13
C ALA A 298 15.13 22.30 6.85
N ALA A 299 14.36 23.27 6.32
CA ALA A 299 13.55 23.11 5.11
C ALA A 299 14.43 22.87 3.88
N GLU A 300 15.45 23.67 3.67
CA GLU A 300 16.43 23.45 2.58
C GLU A 300 17.07 22.08 2.67
N GLY A 301 17.49 21.66 3.88
CA GLY A 301 18.09 20.35 4.09
C GLY A 301 17.14 19.20 3.78
N VAL A 302 15.86 19.32 4.10
CA VAL A 302 14.89 18.29 3.73
C VAL A 302 14.73 18.20 2.22
N TRP A 303 14.60 19.33 1.51
CA TRP A 303 14.45 19.32 0.04
C TRP A 303 15.69 18.81 -0.68
N THR A 304 16.87 19.19 -0.20
CA THR A 304 18.16 18.74 -0.76
C THR A 304 18.61 17.37 -0.25
N GLN A 305 17.83 16.75 0.66
CA GLN A 305 18.14 15.51 1.35
C GLN A 305 19.48 15.56 2.13
N SER A 306 19.82 16.73 2.65
CA SER A 306 21.02 16.96 3.46
C SER A 306 20.67 17.04 4.93
N SER A 307 21.46 16.38 5.79
CA SER A 307 21.31 16.40 7.25
C SER A 307 22.45 17.16 7.95
N VAL A 308 23.48 17.54 7.21
CA VAL A 308 24.64 18.27 7.73
C VAL A 308 24.90 19.50 6.85
N PHE A 309 25.28 20.62 7.44
CA PHE A 309 25.45 21.93 6.81
C PHE A 309 26.81 22.49 7.14
N ASP A 310 27.50 22.98 6.14
CA ASP A 310 28.81 23.65 6.31
C ASP A 310 28.69 25.18 6.25
N GLY A 311 29.83 25.87 6.39
CA GLY A 311 29.86 27.33 6.35
C GLY A 311 29.47 27.92 4.99
N GLU A 312 29.58 27.18 3.90
CA GLU A 312 29.13 27.58 2.56
C GLU A 312 27.60 27.51 2.46
N ASP A 313 26.98 26.44 2.98
CA ASP A 313 25.53 26.30 3.06
C ASP A 313 24.92 27.45 3.88
N LEU A 314 25.51 27.79 5.05
CA LEU A 314 25.03 28.89 5.88
C LEU A 314 25.14 30.25 5.15
N ARG A 315 26.28 30.53 4.50
CA ARG A 315 26.44 31.76 3.73
C ARG A 315 25.46 31.85 2.55
N ARG A 316 25.23 30.75 1.84
CA ARG A 316 24.28 30.68 0.73
C ARG A 316 22.84 31.00 1.18
N LEU A 317 22.45 30.53 2.36
CA LEU A 317 21.14 30.76 2.92
C LEU A 317 21.03 32.08 3.68
N GLY A 318 22.15 32.81 3.90
CA GLY A 318 22.18 34.03 4.68
C GLY A 318 21.96 33.81 6.18
N VAL A 319 22.34 32.61 6.68
CA VAL A 319 22.20 32.27 8.11
C VAL A 319 23.49 32.65 8.84
N ASP A 320 23.38 33.56 9.81
CA ASP A 320 24.51 33.90 10.68
C ASP A 320 24.77 32.74 11.68
N PRO A 321 26.00 32.21 11.75
CA PRO A 321 26.36 31.19 12.72
C PRO A 321 26.05 31.55 14.18
N SER A 322 26.09 32.84 14.55
CA SER A 322 25.75 33.33 15.89
C SER A 322 24.27 33.09 16.24
N ALA A 323 23.39 33.14 15.26
CA ALA A 323 21.97 32.85 15.45
C ALA A 323 21.70 31.37 15.82
N LEU A 324 22.64 30.45 15.54
CA LEU A 324 22.51 29.04 15.85
C LEU A 324 22.98 28.67 17.27
N CYS A 325 23.70 29.58 17.97
CA CYS A 325 24.25 29.32 19.31
C CYS A 325 23.19 28.83 20.32
N PRO A 326 22.01 29.43 20.45
CA PRO A 326 20.98 28.98 21.43
C PRO A 326 20.55 27.54 21.20
N PHE A 327 20.59 27.06 19.93
CA PHE A 327 20.17 25.70 19.56
C PHE A 327 21.30 24.69 19.72
N LEU A 328 22.55 25.12 19.69
CA LEU A 328 23.72 24.34 20.10
C LEU A 328 23.70 24.11 21.61
N ASP A 329 23.49 25.14 22.40
CA ASP A 329 23.37 25.08 23.86
C ASP A 329 22.17 24.22 24.28
N GLY A 330 21.08 24.29 23.52
CA GLY A 330 19.87 23.46 23.70
C GLY A 330 20.01 22.01 23.24
N ASN A 331 21.13 21.58 22.68
CA ASN A 331 21.32 20.25 22.08
C ASN A 331 20.29 19.91 20.98
N ILE A 332 19.82 20.91 20.23
CA ILE A 332 18.98 20.73 19.03
C ILE A 332 19.84 20.57 17.78
N LEU A 333 20.95 21.35 17.74
CA LEU A 333 22.02 21.25 16.78
C LEU A 333 23.28 20.69 17.45
N GLN A 334 24.10 20.04 16.67
CA GLN A 334 25.46 19.58 17.01
C GLN A 334 26.45 20.18 16.04
N LYS A 335 27.60 20.59 16.54
CA LYS A 335 28.72 21.07 15.73
C LYS A 335 29.77 20.00 15.65
N SER A 336 30.23 19.66 14.44
CA SER A 336 31.32 18.68 14.27
C SER A 336 32.66 19.36 14.57
N GLU A 337 33.52 18.63 15.25
CA GLU A 337 34.90 19.07 15.57
C GLU A 337 35.92 18.67 14.49
N ASP A 338 35.48 17.94 13.45
CA ASP A 338 36.37 17.44 12.37
C ASP A 338 36.70 18.51 11.33
N GLY A 339 37.48 19.52 11.68
CA GLY A 339 38.18 20.44 10.77
C GLY A 339 37.42 21.64 10.23
N GLU A 340 36.34 21.51 9.50
CA GLU A 340 35.41 22.57 9.10
C GLU A 340 34.19 22.56 9.99
N ALA A 341 33.72 23.74 10.45
CA ALA A 341 32.55 23.86 11.30
C ALA A 341 31.29 23.37 10.54
N CYS A 342 30.95 22.11 10.71
CA CYS A 342 29.73 21.51 10.16
C CYS A 342 28.67 21.42 11.26
N TYR A 343 27.42 21.73 10.91
CA TYR A 343 26.26 21.70 11.79
C TYR A 343 25.32 20.57 11.37
N SER A 344 24.80 19.81 12.34
CA SER A 344 23.78 18.78 12.09
C SER A 344 22.70 18.84 13.13
N PHE A 345 21.46 18.47 12.76
CA PHE A 345 20.38 18.28 13.74
C PHE A 345 20.60 17.01 14.55
N ILE A 346 20.21 17.02 15.83
CA ILE A 346 20.33 15.84 16.73
C ILE A 346 19.65 14.60 16.16
N HIS A 347 18.56 14.79 15.43
CA HIS A 347 17.85 13.72 14.73
C HIS A 347 17.09 14.27 13.52
N LEU A 348 16.91 13.41 12.48
CA LEU A 348 16.18 13.78 11.27
C LEU A 348 14.74 14.25 11.56
N SER A 349 14.06 13.67 12.55
CA SER A 349 12.69 14.08 12.88
C SER A 349 12.61 15.49 13.45
N VAL A 350 13.66 15.95 14.15
CA VAL A 350 13.76 17.34 14.62
C VAL A 350 13.94 18.29 13.43
N GLN A 351 14.79 17.92 12.47
CA GLN A 351 14.94 18.67 11.22
C GLN A 351 13.61 18.74 10.46
N GLN A 352 12.87 17.63 10.35
CA GLN A 352 11.56 17.58 9.68
C GLN A 352 10.51 18.44 10.39
N LEU A 353 10.48 18.48 11.74
CA LEU A 353 9.60 19.36 12.51
C LEU A 353 9.91 20.83 12.22
N LEU A 354 11.18 21.22 12.31
CA LEU A 354 11.62 22.59 12.03
C LEU A 354 11.37 22.99 10.57
N ALA A 355 11.53 22.05 9.63
CA ALA A 355 11.15 22.25 8.23
C ALA A 355 9.63 22.48 8.07
N ALA A 356 8.79 21.79 8.84
CA ALA A 356 7.36 22.05 8.85
C ALA A 356 7.02 23.42 9.44
N MET A 357 7.74 23.85 10.51
CA MET A 357 7.60 25.18 11.10
C MET A 357 7.90 26.29 10.09
N PHE A 358 8.84 26.09 9.16
CA PHE A 358 9.12 27.08 8.10
C PHE A 358 7.89 27.47 7.27
N TYR A 359 6.97 26.51 7.02
CA TYR A 359 5.75 26.76 6.26
C TYR A 359 4.61 27.36 7.10
N VAL A 360 4.63 27.12 8.40
CA VAL A 360 3.53 27.46 9.32
C VAL A 360 3.70 28.85 9.91
N LEU A 361 4.95 29.31 10.15
CA LEU A 361 5.23 30.59 10.77
C LEU A 361 4.94 31.75 9.82
N GLU A 362 4.29 32.79 10.35
CA GLU A 362 4.00 34.02 9.56
C GLU A 362 5.28 34.74 9.17
N PRO A 363 5.38 35.24 7.91
CA PRO A 363 6.46 36.12 7.49
C PRO A 363 6.35 37.47 8.21
N GLU A 364 7.48 38.11 8.54
CA GLU A 364 7.46 39.48 9.05
C GLU A 364 7.17 40.45 7.88
N GLU A 365 6.35 41.49 8.16
CA GLU A 365 5.88 42.49 7.17
C GLU A 365 7.01 43.20 6.41
N GLN A 366 8.24 43.17 6.91
CA GLN A 366 9.42 43.83 6.29
C GLN A 366 10.20 42.92 5.32
N GLU A 367 9.88 41.61 5.21
CA GLU A 367 10.66 40.65 4.39
C GLU A 367 10.14 40.47 2.94
N GLU A 368 9.02 41.11 2.56
CA GLU A 368 8.44 40.89 1.22
C GLU A 368 9.33 41.38 0.07
N GLU A 369 10.21 42.35 0.28
CA GLU A 369 11.11 42.87 -0.79
C GLU A 369 12.48 42.15 -0.86
N GLY A 370 12.96 41.53 0.23
CA GLY A 370 14.31 40.94 0.26
C GLY A 370 14.41 39.43 0.03
N LEU A 371 13.43 38.65 0.47
CA LEU A 371 13.42 37.19 0.44
C LEU A 371 12.63 36.60 -0.73
N GLY A 372 11.81 37.38 -1.40
CA GLY A 372 10.99 36.97 -2.55
C GLY A 372 11.79 36.32 -3.70
N GLY A 373 13.06 36.69 -3.86
CA GLY A 373 13.95 36.12 -4.88
C GLY A 373 14.66 34.82 -4.48
N ARG A 374 14.71 34.45 -3.18
CA ARG A 374 15.47 33.29 -2.70
C ARG A 374 14.63 32.02 -2.44
N ARG A 375 13.29 32.08 -2.50
CA ARG A 375 12.37 30.93 -2.34
C ARG A 375 12.46 29.87 -3.45
N TRP A 376 13.30 30.01 -4.43
CA TRP A 376 13.32 29.18 -5.66
C TRP A 376 13.74 27.73 -5.44
N HIS A 377 14.38 27.39 -4.34
CA HIS A 377 14.82 26.02 -4.04
C HIS A 377 13.90 25.27 -3.06
N ILE A 378 13.12 25.98 -2.26
CA ILE A 378 12.17 25.37 -1.33
C ILE A 378 10.80 25.32 -2.01
N GLY A 379 10.26 24.12 -2.22
CA GLY A 379 8.94 23.91 -2.82
C GLY A 379 7.83 24.50 -1.95
N ASP A 380 6.72 24.88 -2.57
CA ASP A 380 5.50 25.29 -1.87
C ASP A 380 4.81 24.09 -1.18
N VAL A 381 3.78 24.37 -0.37
CA VAL A 381 2.99 23.35 0.36
C VAL A 381 2.35 22.33 -0.61
N GLY A 382 1.92 22.79 -1.79
CA GLY A 382 1.33 21.91 -2.80
C GLY A 382 2.33 20.89 -3.34
N LYS A 383 3.57 21.31 -3.62
CA LYS A 383 4.65 20.39 -4.00
C LYS A 383 5.02 19.45 -2.86
N LEU A 384 5.14 19.96 -1.63
CA LEU A 384 5.44 19.15 -0.45
C LEU A 384 4.42 18.02 -0.27
N LEU A 385 3.14 18.28 -0.48
CA LEU A 385 2.07 17.30 -0.35
C LEU A 385 1.85 16.47 -1.63
N SER A 386 2.54 16.78 -2.74
CA SER A 386 2.37 16.04 -4.00
C SER A 386 2.93 14.61 -3.88
N LYS A 387 2.22 13.66 -4.48
CA LYS A 387 2.64 12.24 -4.50
C LYS A 387 3.96 12.04 -5.24
N GLU A 388 4.18 12.81 -6.31
CA GLU A 388 5.38 12.69 -7.14
C GLU A 388 6.64 13.08 -6.35
N GLU A 389 6.61 14.19 -5.62
CA GLU A 389 7.76 14.64 -4.83
C GLU A 389 8.00 13.74 -3.60
N ARG A 390 6.94 13.27 -2.93
CA ARG A 390 7.07 12.32 -1.81
C ARG A 390 7.65 10.96 -2.22
N LEU A 391 7.39 10.50 -3.45
CA LEU A 391 8.03 9.29 -3.99
C LEU A 391 9.53 9.49 -4.25
N LYS A 392 9.95 10.71 -4.63
CA LYS A 392 11.37 11.05 -4.82
C LYS A 392 12.07 11.29 -3.48
N ASN A 393 11.37 11.89 -2.53
CA ASN A 393 11.88 12.25 -1.21
C ASN A 393 10.92 11.83 -0.08
N PRO A 394 11.06 10.62 0.49
CA PRO A 394 10.20 10.12 1.55
C PRO A 394 10.17 10.99 2.82
N SER A 395 11.20 11.81 3.07
CA SER A 395 11.24 12.73 4.21
C SER A 395 10.11 13.75 4.18
N LEU A 396 9.63 14.14 2.99
CA LEU A 396 8.51 15.08 2.83
C LEU A 396 7.21 14.55 3.43
N THR A 397 7.01 13.24 3.48
CA THR A 397 5.83 12.64 4.12
C THR A 397 5.78 12.97 5.61
N HIS A 398 6.90 12.88 6.32
CA HIS A 398 6.97 13.21 7.74
C HIS A 398 6.85 14.73 7.99
N VAL A 399 7.41 15.56 7.10
CA VAL A 399 7.19 17.01 7.17
C VAL A 399 5.69 17.32 7.01
N GLY A 400 4.99 16.62 6.12
CA GLY A 400 3.53 16.71 6.00
C GLY A 400 2.81 16.38 7.32
N TYR A 401 3.17 15.30 8.01
CA TYR A 401 2.59 14.95 9.32
C TYR A 401 2.80 16.05 10.34
N PHE A 402 4.01 16.58 10.47
CA PHE A 402 4.31 17.69 11.36
C PHE A 402 3.55 18.97 10.99
N LEU A 403 3.42 19.24 9.68
CA LEU A 403 2.69 20.41 9.18
C LEU A 403 1.22 20.39 9.63
N PHE A 404 0.53 19.26 9.45
CA PHE A 404 -0.83 19.09 9.95
C PHE A 404 -0.89 19.16 11.48
N GLY A 405 0.10 18.54 12.14
CA GLY A 405 0.18 18.57 13.61
C GLY A 405 0.33 19.98 14.19
N LEU A 406 1.13 20.85 13.55
CA LEU A 406 1.36 22.22 13.99
C LEU A 406 0.13 23.14 13.78
N CYS A 407 -0.84 22.74 12.96
CA CYS A 407 -2.09 23.49 12.79
C CYS A 407 -3.03 23.40 14.01
N ASN A 408 -2.70 22.59 15.02
CA ASN A 408 -3.49 22.49 16.25
C ASN A 408 -3.36 23.75 17.10
N GLU A 409 -4.48 24.29 17.56
CA GLU A 409 -4.53 25.57 18.29
C GLU A 409 -3.70 25.57 19.57
N ARG A 410 -3.73 24.49 20.36
CA ARG A 410 -2.93 24.38 21.59
C ARG A 410 -1.45 24.41 21.30
N ARG A 411 -1.02 23.73 20.22
CA ARG A 411 0.39 23.67 19.79
C ARG A 411 0.84 25.01 19.19
N ALA A 412 -0.04 25.68 18.45
CA ALA A 412 0.20 27.05 17.98
C ALA A 412 0.45 28.01 19.16
N MET A 413 -0.38 27.94 20.20
CA MET A 413 -0.18 28.72 21.42
C MET A 413 1.11 28.36 22.17
N GLU A 414 1.52 27.09 22.17
CA GLU A 414 2.79 26.65 22.77
C GLU A 414 3.98 27.25 22.04
N LEU A 415 3.94 27.31 20.69
CA LEU A 415 4.94 28.00 19.88
C LEU A 415 4.98 29.50 20.14
N GLU A 416 3.82 30.14 20.20
CA GLU A 416 3.70 31.57 20.46
C GLU A 416 4.26 31.92 21.87
N THR A 417 3.88 31.17 22.88
CA THR A 417 4.34 31.39 24.25
C THR A 417 5.83 31.14 24.44
N THR A 418 6.41 30.19 23.73
CA THR A 418 7.83 29.83 23.89
C THR A 418 8.75 30.72 23.03
N PHE A 419 8.40 30.94 21.77
CA PHE A 419 9.24 31.60 20.79
C PHE A 419 8.73 32.98 20.35
N GLY A 420 7.50 33.34 20.67
CA GLY A 420 6.87 34.60 20.24
C GLY A 420 6.45 34.58 18.76
N CYS A 421 6.35 33.40 18.13
CA CYS A 421 6.04 33.26 16.71
C CYS A 421 4.56 32.94 16.49
N LEU A 422 3.90 33.69 15.59
CA LEU A 422 2.52 33.44 15.19
C LEU A 422 2.44 32.34 14.12
N VAL A 423 1.40 31.53 14.22
CA VAL A 423 1.08 30.50 13.24
C VAL A 423 0.07 31.03 12.24
N SER A 424 0.38 30.94 10.94
CA SER A 424 -0.49 31.43 9.87
C SER A 424 -1.83 30.71 9.83
N THR A 425 -2.93 31.46 9.85
CA THR A 425 -4.29 30.93 9.73
C THR A 425 -4.60 30.45 8.30
N GLU A 426 -3.87 30.96 7.29
CA GLU A 426 -4.07 30.60 5.89
C GLU A 426 -3.62 29.17 5.59
N ILE A 427 -2.64 28.66 6.36
CA ILE A 427 -2.09 27.31 6.15
C ILE A 427 -3.18 26.22 6.27
N LYS A 428 -4.12 26.35 7.19
CA LYS A 428 -5.25 25.41 7.33
C LYS A 428 -6.07 25.32 6.04
N ARG A 429 -6.31 26.47 5.42
CA ARG A 429 -7.06 26.57 4.16
C ARG A 429 -6.32 25.96 2.98
N GLU A 430 -5.01 26.16 2.94
CA GLU A 430 -4.15 25.58 1.92
C GLU A 430 -4.04 24.06 2.06
N LEU A 431 -3.88 23.55 3.27
CA LEU A 431 -3.87 22.12 3.56
C LEU A 431 -5.17 21.44 3.11
N LEU A 432 -6.33 22.05 3.38
CA LEU A 432 -7.61 21.55 2.93
C LEU A 432 -7.71 21.46 1.40
N LYS A 433 -7.21 22.45 0.65
CA LYS A 433 -7.21 22.42 -0.81
C LYS A 433 -6.44 21.22 -1.37
N HIS A 434 -5.35 20.83 -0.73
CA HIS A 434 -4.50 19.71 -1.17
C HIS A 434 -4.97 18.35 -0.61
N THR A 435 -5.71 18.34 0.48
CA THR A 435 -6.30 17.14 1.08
C THR A 435 -7.63 16.78 0.42
N LEU A 436 -8.39 17.78 -0.04
CA LEU A 436 -9.63 17.59 -0.78
C LEU A 436 -9.33 16.87 -2.09
N MET A 437 -10.12 15.86 -2.39
CA MET A 437 -10.00 15.05 -3.60
C MET A 437 -9.95 15.89 -4.88
N PRO A 438 -9.08 15.55 -5.84
CA PRO A 438 -9.15 16.11 -7.19
C PRO A 438 -10.56 15.89 -7.77
N HIS A 439 -11.17 16.92 -8.34
CA HIS A 439 -12.51 16.89 -8.93
C HIS A 439 -12.68 15.66 -9.83
N GLY A 440 -13.58 14.74 -9.46
CA GLY A 440 -13.95 13.57 -10.26
C GLY A 440 -13.56 12.18 -9.71
N LYS A 441 -12.76 12.05 -8.67
CA LYS A 441 -12.50 10.76 -8.02
C LYS A 441 -13.43 10.56 -6.82
N LYS A 442 -14.17 9.44 -6.80
CA LYS A 442 -15.15 9.11 -5.74
C LYS A 442 -14.53 8.40 -4.51
N SER A 443 -13.29 7.95 -4.60
CA SER A 443 -12.61 7.20 -3.53
C SER A 443 -11.10 7.46 -3.49
N PHE A 444 -10.48 7.40 -2.30
CA PHE A 444 -9.03 7.39 -2.14
C PHE A 444 -8.47 6.01 -2.50
N SER A 445 -7.27 5.95 -3.09
CA SER A 445 -6.51 4.70 -3.14
C SER A 445 -6.10 4.27 -1.72
N VAL A 446 -5.82 2.97 -1.49
CA VAL A 446 -5.45 2.46 -0.15
C VAL A 446 -4.23 3.19 0.42
N THR A 447 -3.22 3.46 -0.39
CA THR A 447 -2.01 4.17 0.02
C THR A 447 -2.28 5.64 0.35
N ASP A 448 -3.07 6.32 -0.46
CA ASP A 448 -3.42 7.72 -0.25
C ASP A 448 -4.29 7.88 1.00
N THR A 449 -5.19 6.91 1.27
CA THR A 449 -6.04 6.90 2.47
C THR A 449 -5.21 6.88 3.75
N LYS A 450 -4.21 5.99 3.86
CA LYS A 450 -3.37 5.88 5.05
C LYS A 450 -2.66 7.19 5.36
N GLU A 451 -2.03 7.81 4.36
CA GLU A 451 -1.30 9.07 4.54
C GLU A 451 -2.21 10.21 4.97
N VAL A 452 -3.40 10.33 4.33
CA VAL A 452 -4.39 11.36 4.69
C VAL A 452 -4.89 11.17 6.13
N LEU A 453 -5.26 9.93 6.52
CA LEU A 453 -5.72 9.65 7.87
C LEU A 453 -4.64 9.93 8.92
N SER A 454 -3.38 9.61 8.63
CA SER A 454 -2.25 9.93 9.52
C SER A 454 -2.05 11.45 9.67
N CYS A 455 -2.11 12.21 8.58
CA CYS A 455 -2.04 13.68 8.62
C CYS A 455 -3.18 14.28 9.45
N LEU A 456 -4.40 13.85 9.19
CA LEU A 456 -5.58 14.35 9.92
C LEU A 456 -5.52 13.96 11.40
N TYR A 457 -5.07 12.76 11.72
CA TYR A 457 -4.89 12.33 13.11
C TYR A 457 -3.81 13.15 13.83
N GLU A 458 -2.69 13.46 13.17
CA GLU A 458 -1.63 14.31 13.74
C GLU A 458 -2.16 15.71 14.10
N SER A 459 -3.11 16.26 13.35
CA SER A 459 -3.69 17.58 13.65
C SER A 459 -4.47 17.60 14.96
N GLN A 460 -5.17 16.52 15.34
CA GLN A 460 -6.10 16.47 16.48
C GLN A 460 -7.15 17.60 16.46
N GLU A 461 -7.49 18.12 15.26
CA GLU A 461 -8.45 19.19 15.04
C GLU A 461 -9.74 18.64 14.43
N GLU A 462 -10.79 18.50 15.22
CA GLU A 462 -12.06 17.90 14.76
C GLU A 462 -12.68 18.65 13.58
N GLN A 463 -12.62 19.98 13.57
CA GLN A 463 -13.20 20.77 12.48
C GLN A 463 -12.43 20.56 11.17
N LEU A 464 -11.10 20.51 11.21
CA LEU A 464 -10.27 20.21 10.04
C LEU A 464 -10.59 18.83 9.47
N VAL A 465 -10.80 17.83 10.35
CA VAL A 465 -11.18 16.46 9.95
C VAL A 465 -12.57 16.45 9.32
N LYS A 466 -13.56 17.12 9.92
CA LYS A 466 -14.92 17.24 9.37
C LYS A 466 -14.92 17.84 7.97
N ASP A 467 -14.17 18.94 7.79
CA ASP A 467 -14.09 19.64 6.51
C ASP A 467 -13.38 18.80 5.44
N ALA A 468 -12.27 18.14 5.80
CA ALA A 468 -11.52 17.25 4.90
C ALA A 468 -12.34 16.01 4.49
N MET A 469 -13.15 15.46 5.40
CA MET A 469 -13.92 14.23 5.19
C MET A 469 -15.35 14.48 4.65
N ALA A 470 -15.78 15.73 4.54
CA ALA A 470 -17.15 16.10 4.18
C ALA A 470 -17.63 15.51 2.83
N HIS A 471 -16.73 15.32 1.88
CA HIS A 471 -17.06 14.82 0.53
C HIS A 471 -16.72 13.35 0.31
N VAL A 472 -16.18 12.65 1.31
CA VAL A 472 -15.75 11.26 1.20
C VAL A 472 -16.96 10.32 1.30
N LYS A 473 -17.25 9.60 0.21
CA LYS A 473 -18.36 8.63 0.12
C LYS A 473 -17.90 7.19 0.24
N GLU A 474 -16.69 6.88 -0.19
CA GLU A 474 -16.13 5.53 -0.16
C GLU A 474 -14.71 5.57 0.43
N MET A 475 -14.40 4.64 1.32
CA MET A 475 -13.10 4.52 1.95
C MET A 475 -12.63 3.07 2.02
N SER A 476 -11.34 2.85 1.74
CA SER A 476 -10.67 1.56 1.92
C SER A 476 -9.60 1.69 2.99
N ILE A 477 -9.73 0.93 4.06
CA ILE A 477 -8.85 0.95 5.23
C ILE A 477 -8.11 -0.38 5.31
N HIS A 478 -6.80 -0.29 5.43
CA HIS A 478 -5.92 -1.43 5.62
C HIS A 478 -5.24 -1.28 6.98
N LEU A 479 -5.61 -2.13 7.93
CA LEU A 479 -5.13 -2.11 9.30
C LEU A 479 -4.02 -3.13 9.47
N MET A 480 -2.80 -2.67 9.78
CA MET A 480 -1.64 -3.54 10.04
C MET A 480 -1.18 -3.48 11.49
N ASN A 481 -1.60 -2.45 12.23
CA ASN A 481 -1.27 -2.23 13.63
C ASN A 481 -2.36 -1.40 14.34
N THR A 482 -2.26 -1.32 15.67
CA THR A 482 -3.21 -0.61 16.52
C THR A 482 -3.22 0.91 16.30
N SER A 483 -2.08 1.49 15.91
CA SER A 483 -2.00 2.93 15.59
C SER A 483 -2.82 3.29 14.36
N GLU A 484 -2.78 2.48 13.30
CA GLU A 484 -3.62 2.69 12.11
C GLU A 484 -5.12 2.55 12.46
N MET A 485 -5.45 1.67 13.38
CA MET A 485 -6.82 1.51 13.87
C MET A 485 -7.30 2.75 14.64
N MET A 486 -6.45 3.30 15.51
CA MET A 486 -6.72 4.53 16.25
C MET A 486 -6.91 5.75 15.32
N GLN A 487 -6.01 5.90 14.34
CA GLN A 487 -6.07 6.97 13.35
C GLN A 487 -7.35 6.89 12.50
N SER A 488 -7.69 5.68 12.05
CA SER A 488 -8.89 5.42 11.27
C SER A 488 -10.16 5.70 12.08
N SER A 489 -10.22 5.23 13.33
CA SER A 489 -11.36 5.45 14.24
C SER A 489 -11.58 6.94 14.47
N PHE A 490 -10.51 7.71 14.74
CA PHE A 490 -10.60 9.16 14.94
C PHE A 490 -11.21 9.87 13.73
N CYS A 491 -10.74 9.57 12.53
CA CYS A 491 -11.24 10.22 11.31
C CYS A 491 -12.65 9.77 10.94
N LEU A 492 -12.97 8.48 11.09
CA LEU A 492 -14.28 7.93 10.73
C LEU A 492 -15.42 8.50 11.57
N LYS A 493 -15.18 8.82 12.85
CA LYS A 493 -16.17 9.47 13.73
C LYS A 493 -16.68 10.81 13.17
N HIS A 494 -15.87 11.45 12.33
CA HIS A 494 -16.19 12.76 11.75
C HIS A 494 -16.60 12.68 10.26
N CYS A 495 -16.72 11.46 9.68
CA CYS A 495 -17.05 11.26 8.28
C CYS A 495 -18.55 10.99 8.09
N ALA A 496 -19.37 12.03 8.12
CA ALA A 496 -20.83 11.92 8.08
C ALA A 496 -21.40 11.38 6.76
N ASN A 497 -20.73 11.62 5.62
CA ASN A 497 -21.24 11.26 4.30
C ASN A 497 -20.72 9.92 3.75
N LEU A 498 -20.08 9.12 4.58
CA LEU A 498 -19.51 7.83 4.19
C LEU A 498 -20.63 6.83 3.87
N GLN A 499 -20.63 6.28 2.67
CA GLN A 499 -21.61 5.31 2.17
C GLN A 499 -21.05 3.89 2.13
N LYS A 500 -19.73 3.75 1.85
CA LYS A 500 -19.06 2.47 1.71
C LYS A 500 -17.74 2.46 2.46
N ILE A 501 -17.52 1.39 3.22
CA ILE A 501 -16.25 1.10 3.87
C ILE A 501 -15.74 -0.28 3.44
N SER A 502 -14.47 -0.35 3.02
CA SER A 502 -13.75 -1.60 2.79
C SER A 502 -12.68 -1.76 3.85
N LEU A 503 -12.71 -2.88 4.57
CA LEU A 503 -11.78 -3.19 5.66
C LEU A 503 -10.90 -4.37 5.28
N GLN A 504 -9.61 -4.24 5.56
CA GLN A 504 -8.64 -5.33 5.53
C GLN A 504 -7.84 -5.30 6.83
N VAL A 505 -7.80 -6.41 7.56
CA VAL A 505 -7.17 -6.51 8.89
C VAL A 505 -6.02 -7.51 8.87
N GLY A 506 -4.83 -7.06 9.21
CA GLY A 506 -3.60 -7.86 9.21
C GLY A 506 -3.52 -8.88 10.36
N LYS A 507 -2.65 -9.88 10.19
CA LYS A 507 -2.52 -11.04 11.13
C LYS A 507 -2.10 -10.67 12.55
N LYS A 508 -1.38 -9.55 12.74
CA LYS A 508 -0.71 -9.23 14.00
C LYS A 508 -1.52 -8.30 14.92
N ILE A 509 -2.75 -7.96 14.56
CA ILE A 509 -3.55 -7.02 15.35
C ILE A 509 -4.20 -7.70 16.56
N PHE A 510 -4.72 -8.92 16.37
CA PHE A 510 -5.33 -9.72 17.43
C PHE A 510 -4.48 -10.95 17.69
N LEU A 511 -3.90 -11.05 18.89
CA LEU A 511 -2.94 -12.09 19.29
C LEU A 511 -3.58 -13.46 19.55
N GLU A 512 -4.90 -13.52 19.80
CA GLU A 512 -5.65 -14.79 20.01
C GLU A 512 -5.42 -15.83 18.88
N ASN A 513 -4.92 -15.41 17.73
CA ASN A 513 -4.74 -16.25 16.56
C ASN A 513 -3.32 -16.85 16.43
N ASP A 514 -2.40 -16.58 17.35
CA ASP A 514 -1.03 -17.14 17.27
C ASP A 514 -0.92 -18.42 18.11
N PRO A 515 -0.81 -19.62 17.50
CA PRO A 515 -0.69 -20.89 18.23
C PRO A 515 0.63 -21.01 19.02
N ALA A 516 1.63 -20.17 18.73
CA ALA A 516 2.93 -20.18 19.42
C ALA A 516 2.88 -19.50 20.80
N LEU A 517 1.89 -18.63 21.06
CA LEU A 517 1.77 -17.87 22.31
C LEU A 517 0.89 -18.55 23.38
N LYS A 518 0.31 -19.73 23.09
CA LYS A 518 -0.55 -20.45 24.04
C LYS A 518 0.19 -21.19 25.17
N SER A 519 1.50 -21.11 25.25
CA SER A 519 2.31 -21.89 26.20
C SER A 519 2.74 -21.14 27.47
N ASP A 520 2.43 -19.84 27.64
CA ASP A 520 2.85 -19.12 28.85
C ASP A 520 1.65 -18.41 29.52
N PRO A 521 1.26 -18.84 30.75
CA PRO A 521 0.05 -18.32 31.42
C PRO A 521 0.26 -17.00 32.20
N GLN A 522 1.34 -16.25 32.06
CA GLN A 522 1.62 -15.07 32.87
C GLN A 522 1.50 -13.72 32.12
N ASN A 523 0.35 -13.10 32.30
CA ASN A 523 0.03 -11.67 32.57
C ASN A 523 0.24 -10.54 31.54
N GLU A 524 1.10 -10.56 30.55
CA GLU A 524 1.26 -9.39 29.65
C GLU A 524 0.39 -9.43 28.38
N THR A 525 0.01 -10.61 27.91
CA THR A 525 -0.78 -10.81 26.70
C THR A 525 -2.25 -10.34 26.84
N SER A 526 -2.83 -10.44 28.05
CA SER A 526 -4.24 -10.10 28.28
C SER A 526 -4.53 -8.59 28.23
N GLN A 527 -3.58 -7.74 28.63
CA GLN A 527 -3.76 -6.27 28.59
C GLN A 527 -3.66 -5.71 27.17
N HIS A 528 -2.75 -6.23 26.35
CA HIS A 528 -2.57 -5.78 24.98
C HIS A 528 -3.78 -6.15 24.10
N ASP A 529 -4.31 -7.35 24.26
CA ASP A 529 -5.52 -7.78 23.54
C ASP A 529 -6.74 -6.97 23.95
N HIS A 530 -6.87 -6.63 25.23
CA HIS A 530 -7.96 -5.78 25.71
C HIS A 530 -7.90 -4.38 25.10
N HIS A 531 -6.73 -3.77 24.98
CA HIS A 531 -6.54 -2.47 24.34
C HIS A 531 -6.86 -2.49 22.83
N SER A 532 -6.38 -3.52 22.11
CA SER A 532 -6.68 -3.71 20.68
C SER A 532 -8.18 -3.89 20.43
N LEU A 533 -8.87 -4.65 21.28
CA LEU A 533 -10.32 -4.85 21.18
C LEU A 533 -11.11 -3.58 21.49
N GLN A 534 -10.64 -2.76 22.44
CA GLN A 534 -11.27 -1.46 22.73
C GLN A 534 -11.16 -0.51 21.52
N LEU A 535 -9.98 -0.41 20.91
CA LEU A 535 -9.77 0.41 19.70
C LEU A 535 -10.61 -0.12 18.52
N TRP A 536 -10.75 -1.43 18.42
CA TRP A 536 -11.61 -2.06 17.42
C TRP A 536 -13.09 -1.74 17.66
N ALA A 537 -13.55 -1.75 18.92
CA ALA A 537 -14.90 -1.36 19.28
C ALA A 537 -15.17 0.11 18.92
N ASP A 538 -14.22 0.99 19.19
CA ASP A 538 -14.28 2.39 18.80
C ASP A 538 -14.39 2.59 17.29
N LEU A 539 -13.62 1.82 16.50
CA LEU A 539 -13.70 1.86 15.05
C LEU A 539 -15.05 1.32 14.55
N CYS A 540 -15.49 0.18 15.09
CA CYS A 540 -16.75 -0.44 14.71
C CYS A 540 -17.98 0.39 15.09
N SER A 541 -17.87 1.32 16.06
CA SER A 541 -18.98 2.20 16.43
C SER A 541 -19.49 3.05 15.25
N VAL A 542 -18.70 3.23 14.19
CA VAL A 542 -19.14 3.94 12.99
C VAL A 542 -20.35 3.26 12.31
N PHE A 543 -20.51 1.95 12.44
CA PHE A 543 -21.62 1.22 11.84
C PHE A 543 -22.97 1.51 12.50
N SER A 544 -22.96 1.88 13.78
CA SER A 544 -24.16 2.26 14.51
C SER A 544 -24.37 3.79 14.55
N SER A 545 -23.32 4.59 14.38
CA SER A 545 -23.39 6.06 14.46
C SER A 545 -23.58 6.77 13.12
N ASN A 546 -23.21 6.14 11.99
CA ASN A 546 -23.30 6.76 10.67
C ASN A 546 -24.53 6.27 9.91
N GLU A 547 -25.52 7.14 9.73
CA GLU A 547 -26.79 6.83 9.06
C GLU A 547 -26.65 6.61 7.55
N ASN A 548 -25.61 7.15 6.92
CA ASN A 548 -25.38 7.05 5.47
C ASN A 548 -24.62 5.78 5.08
N LEU A 549 -23.98 5.10 6.04
CA LEU A 549 -23.17 3.93 5.78
C LEU A 549 -24.04 2.71 5.45
N ASN A 550 -24.05 2.33 4.18
CA ASN A 550 -24.91 1.26 3.67
C ASN A 550 -24.14 0.07 3.09
N PHE A 551 -22.81 0.18 2.89
CA PHE A 551 -22.00 -0.88 2.30
C PHE A 551 -20.75 -1.20 3.13
N LEU A 552 -20.65 -2.45 3.61
CA LEU A 552 -19.48 -3.03 4.28
C LEU A 552 -18.81 -4.07 3.39
N ASP A 553 -17.51 -3.97 3.20
CA ASP A 553 -16.69 -4.90 2.45
C ASP A 553 -15.47 -5.32 3.29
N VAL A 554 -15.46 -6.56 3.79
CA VAL A 554 -14.36 -7.14 4.60
C VAL A 554 -13.64 -8.19 3.76
N LYS A 555 -12.36 -7.94 3.46
CA LYS A 555 -11.56 -8.82 2.60
C LYS A 555 -10.24 -9.19 3.26
N GLU A 556 -9.78 -10.42 3.00
CA GLU A 556 -8.44 -10.89 3.39
C GLU A 556 -8.05 -10.51 4.81
N SER A 557 -8.98 -10.69 5.75
CA SER A 557 -8.88 -10.18 7.11
C SER A 557 -8.67 -11.28 8.13
N PHE A 558 -7.82 -11.02 9.11
CA PHE A 558 -7.54 -11.90 10.23
C PHE A 558 -8.15 -11.30 11.50
N LEU A 559 -9.28 -11.86 11.90
CA LEU A 559 -10.04 -11.42 13.06
C LEU A 559 -9.92 -12.43 14.20
N SER A 560 -10.11 -12.00 15.45
CA SER A 560 -10.33 -12.89 16.60
C SER A 560 -11.82 -13.13 16.80
N HIS A 561 -12.18 -14.14 17.60
CA HIS A 561 -13.59 -14.37 17.95
C HIS A 561 -14.21 -13.15 18.64
N SER A 562 -13.46 -12.53 19.55
CA SER A 562 -13.89 -11.32 20.25
C SER A 562 -14.10 -10.14 19.31
N SER A 563 -13.20 -9.94 18.34
CA SER A 563 -13.33 -8.85 17.36
C SER A 563 -14.49 -9.04 16.38
N VAL A 564 -14.77 -10.28 15.96
CA VAL A 564 -15.96 -10.62 15.16
C VAL A 564 -17.23 -10.32 15.94
N ARG A 565 -17.29 -10.71 17.20
CA ARG A 565 -18.43 -10.45 18.07
C ARG A 565 -18.72 -8.96 18.21
N ILE A 566 -17.69 -8.13 18.48
CA ILE A 566 -17.83 -6.66 18.55
C ILE A 566 -18.39 -6.09 17.25
N LEU A 567 -17.87 -6.51 16.10
CA LEU A 567 -18.38 -6.05 14.80
C LEU A 567 -19.84 -6.47 14.57
N CYS A 568 -20.20 -7.71 14.93
CA CYS A 568 -21.56 -8.22 14.82
C CYS A 568 -22.53 -7.46 15.74
N GLU A 569 -22.13 -7.11 16.97
CA GLU A 569 -22.94 -6.30 17.89
C GLU A 569 -23.28 -4.93 17.26
N GLN A 570 -22.31 -4.26 16.63
CA GLN A 570 -22.56 -2.99 15.95
C GLN A 570 -23.43 -3.15 14.69
N ILE A 571 -23.27 -4.23 13.94
CA ILE A 571 -24.10 -4.53 12.75
C ILE A 571 -25.56 -4.80 13.17
N THR A 572 -25.79 -5.47 14.28
CA THR A 572 -27.14 -5.78 14.77
C THR A 572 -27.86 -4.58 15.37
N HIS A 573 -27.15 -3.52 15.70
CA HIS A 573 -27.73 -2.31 16.27
C HIS A 573 -28.85 -1.74 15.38
N VAL A 574 -29.88 -1.17 16.01
CA VAL A 574 -31.08 -0.67 15.32
C VAL A 574 -30.78 0.46 14.34
N THR A 575 -29.81 1.31 14.68
CA THR A 575 -29.39 2.45 13.85
C THR A 575 -28.48 2.06 12.67
N CYS A 576 -28.03 0.81 12.60
CA CYS A 576 -27.15 0.37 11.51
C CYS A 576 -27.96 0.15 10.22
N HIS A 577 -27.70 0.94 9.18
CA HIS A 577 -28.42 0.96 7.90
C HIS A 577 -27.74 0.13 6.78
N LEU A 578 -26.90 -0.84 7.12
CA LEU A 578 -26.21 -1.66 6.14
C LEU A 578 -27.19 -2.38 5.20
N GLN A 579 -27.01 -2.17 3.90
CA GLN A 579 -27.77 -2.79 2.82
C GLN A 579 -26.96 -3.84 2.06
N LYS A 580 -25.63 -3.59 1.91
CA LYS A 580 -24.73 -4.47 1.18
C LYS A 580 -23.58 -4.90 2.07
N VAL A 581 -23.35 -6.22 2.14
CA VAL A 581 -22.24 -6.80 2.91
C VAL A 581 -21.49 -7.79 2.04
N VAL A 582 -20.17 -7.63 2.00
CA VAL A 582 -19.25 -8.51 1.29
C VAL A 582 -18.22 -9.02 2.30
N ILE A 583 -18.10 -10.31 2.47
CA ILE A 583 -17.13 -10.96 3.36
C ILE A 583 -16.35 -11.97 2.52
N LYS A 584 -15.04 -11.72 2.34
CA LYS A 584 -14.19 -12.54 1.49
C LYS A 584 -12.88 -12.90 2.19
N ASN A 585 -12.55 -14.20 2.21
CA ASN A 585 -11.28 -14.70 2.75
C ASN A 585 -10.99 -14.19 4.16
N VAL A 586 -11.96 -14.29 5.06
CA VAL A 586 -11.85 -13.89 6.47
C VAL A 586 -11.49 -15.10 7.33
N SER A 587 -10.55 -14.92 8.23
CA SER A 587 -10.15 -15.89 9.26
C SER A 587 -10.55 -15.34 10.64
N PRO A 588 -11.03 -16.19 11.58
CA PRO A 588 -11.25 -17.64 11.48
C PRO A 588 -12.49 -17.99 10.64
N ALA A 589 -12.57 -19.23 10.14
CA ALA A 589 -13.73 -19.68 9.36
C ALA A 589 -15.06 -19.61 10.14
N SER A 590 -15.03 -19.75 11.46
CA SER A 590 -16.20 -19.57 12.35
C SER A 590 -16.81 -18.16 12.27
N ALA A 591 -16.05 -17.14 11.86
CA ALA A 591 -16.54 -15.76 11.69
C ALA A 591 -17.75 -15.69 10.74
N TYR A 592 -17.80 -16.55 9.72
CA TYR A 592 -18.93 -16.58 8.79
C TYR A 592 -20.22 -16.97 9.47
N ARG A 593 -20.19 -17.84 10.49
CA ARG A 593 -21.36 -18.21 11.32
C ARG A 593 -21.85 -17.01 12.13
N ASP A 594 -20.93 -16.31 12.79
CA ASP A 594 -21.27 -15.17 13.64
C ASP A 594 -21.87 -14.03 12.80
N PHE A 595 -21.35 -13.78 11.60
CA PHE A 595 -21.96 -12.86 10.64
C PHE A 595 -23.37 -13.29 10.21
N CYS A 596 -23.56 -14.57 9.89
CA CYS A 596 -24.90 -15.06 9.53
C CYS A 596 -25.89 -14.88 10.69
N LEU A 597 -25.51 -15.16 11.93
CA LEU A 597 -26.34 -14.91 13.11
C LEU A 597 -26.71 -13.42 13.23
N ALA A 598 -25.77 -12.52 12.98
CA ALA A 598 -26.01 -11.08 13.02
C ALA A 598 -26.98 -10.60 11.92
N PHE A 599 -27.12 -11.34 10.83
CA PHE A 599 -27.99 -10.96 9.71
C PHE A 599 -29.42 -11.53 9.81
N ILE A 600 -29.69 -12.45 10.73
CA ILE A 600 -31.05 -12.98 10.95
C ILE A 600 -31.99 -11.84 11.34
N GLY A 601 -33.03 -11.61 10.55
CA GLY A 601 -34.02 -10.57 10.80
C GLY A 601 -33.61 -9.14 10.47
N LYS A 602 -32.45 -8.90 9.89
CA LYS A 602 -31.98 -7.58 9.44
C LYS A 602 -32.76 -7.11 8.21
N LYS A 603 -33.72 -6.22 8.39
CA LYS A 603 -34.59 -5.69 7.30
C LYS A 603 -33.88 -4.92 6.22
N THR A 604 -32.79 -4.23 6.58
CA THR A 604 -32.06 -3.35 5.67
C THR A 604 -31.19 -4.12 4.68
N LEU A 605 -30.78 -5.35 5.00
CA LEU A 605 -29.86 -6.13 4.19
C LEU A 605 -30.51 -6.62 2.90
N THR A 606 -29.98 -6.17 1.77
CA THR A 606 -30.43 -6.54 0.42
C THR A 606 -29.43 -7.38 -0.36
N HIS A 607 -28.12 -7.23 -0.08
CA HIS A 607 -27.05 -7.92 -0.79
C HIS A 607 -26.07 -8.55 0.21
N LEU A 608 -25.84 -9.85 0.08
CA LEU A 608 -24.89 -10.60 0.89
C LEU A 608 -23.95 -11.42 0.00
N VAL A 609 -22.66 -11.24 0.19
CA VAL A 609 -21.62 -12.02 -0.47
C VAL A 609 -20.76 -12.68 0.60
N LEU A 610 -20.69 -14.00 0.60
CA LEU A 610 -19.84 -14.82 1.47
C LEU A 610 -18.93 -15.66 0.58
N GLU A 611 -17.63 -15.40 0.62
CA GLU A 611 -16.64 -16.07 -0.24
C GLU A 611 -15.38 -16.38 0.58
N GLY A 612 -14.94 -17.64 0.60
CA GLY A 612 -13.75 -18.06 1.34
C GLY A 612 -13.72 -19.56 1.59
N SER A 613 -12.67 -20.05 2.27
CA SER A 613 -12.54 -21.47 2.59
C SER A 613 -13.47 -21.85 3.73
N VAL A 614 -14.73 -22.03 3.41
CA VAL A 614 -15.79 -22.50 4.35
C VAL A 614 -16.03 -23.99 4.18
N ARG A 615 -15.04 -24.74 3.67
CA ARG A 615 -15.17 -26.18 3.41
C ARG A 615 -15.44 -26.93 4.70
N GLY A 616 -16.55 -27.68 4.73
CA GLY A 616 -16.93 -28.55 5.85
C GLY A 616 -17.66 -27.87 7.02
N ASP A 617 -18.05 -26.59 6.89
CA ASP A 617 -18.87 -25.92 7.91
C ASP A 617 -20.36 -26.25 7.74
N LYS A 618 -20.76 -27.37 8.34
CA LYS A 618 -22.15 -27.89 8.27
C LYS A 618 -23.22 -26.93 8.82
N ILE A 619 -22.83 -25.87 9.54
CA ILE A 619 -23.76 -24.95 10.20
C ILE A 619 -24.07 -23.73 9.33
N LEU A 620 -23.14 -23.30 8.49
CA LEU A 620 -23.30 -22.06 7.71
C LEU A 620 -24.54 -22.10 6.82
N LEU A 621 -24.73 -23.17 6.06
CA LEU A 621 -25.88 -23.29 5.14
C LEU A 621 -27.21 -23.35 5.89
N LEU A 622 -27.24 -23.97 7.09
CA LEU A 622 -28.43 -23.98 7.96
C LEU A 622 -28.76 -22.56 8.45
N LEU A 623 -27.76 -21.75 8.84
CA LEU A 623 -28.00 -20.36 9.25
C LEU A 623 -28.49 -19.50 8.09
N LEU A 624 -28.01 -19.74 6.88
CA LEU A 624 -28.54 -19.08 5.69
C LEU A 624 -29.99 -19.48 5.40
N CYS A 625 -30.36 -20.73 5.67
CA CYS A 625 -31.77 -21.16 5.60
C CYS A 625 -32.65 -20.37 6.57
N GLU A 626 -32.15 -20.13 7.80
CA GLU A 626 -32.90 -19.35 8.80
C GLU A 626 -33.03 -17.88 8.37
N ILE A 627 -31.97 -17.27 7.78
CA ILE A 627 -32.05 -15.92 7.21
C ILE A 627 -33.13 -15.86 6.14
N LEU A 628 -33.12 -16.81 5.19
CA LEU A 628 -34.05 -16.83 4.04
C LEU A 628 -35.49 -17.10 4.46
N LYS A 629 -35.74 -17.92 5.49
CA LYS A 629 -37.06 -18.21 6.00
C LYS A 629 -37.63 -17.12 6.91
N HIS A 630 -36.77 -16.21 7.40
CA HIS A 630 -37.19 -15.18 8.35
C HIS A 630 -38.20 -14.21 7.72
N PRO A 631 -39.35 -13.90 8.37
CA PRO A 631 -40.42 -13.06 7.79
C PRO A 631 -39.97 -11.62 7.39
N ARG A 632 -38.92 -11.11 8.02
CA ARG A 632 -38.36 -9.78 7.75
C ARG A 632 -37.22 -9.81 6.74
N CYS A 633 -36.92 -10.94 6.11
CA CYS A 633 -35.86 -11.07 5.13
C CYS A 633 -36.16 -10.23 3.90
N ASN A 634 -35.25 -9.31 3.56
CA ASN A 634 -35.31 -8.47 2.36
C ASN A 634 -34.12 -8.74 1.42
N LEU A 635 -33.48 -9.88 1.56
CA LEU A 635 -32.29 -10.24 0.79
C LEU A 635 -32.69 -10.47 -0.68
N GLN A 636 -32.13 -9.68 -1.59
CA GLN A 636 -32.40 -9.75 -3.02
C GLN A 636 -31.28 -10.43 -3.80
N TYR A 637 -30.05 -10.32 -3.31
CA TYR A 637 -28.85 -10.89 -3.89
C TYR A 637 -28.07 -11.67 -2.84
N LEU A 638 -27.80 -12.94 -3.13
CA LEU A 638 -26.96 -13.83 -2.31
C LEU A 638 -25.89 -14.46 -3.19
N ARG A 639 -24.63 -14.31 -2.79
CA ARG A 639 -23.50 -15.04 -3.38
C ARG A 639 -22.80 -15.88 -2.32
N LEU A 640 -22.66 -17.17 -2.63
CA LEU A 640 -21.90 -18.14 -1.85
C LEU A 640 -20.79 -18.70 -2.72
N GLY A 641 -19.55 -18.39 -2.39
CA GLY A 641 -18.37 -18.86 -3.15
C GLY A 641 -17.63 -19.95 -2.37
N SER A 642 -17.23 -21.02 -3.07
CA SER A 642 -16.40 -22.11 -2.53
C SER A 642 -17.01 -22.88 -1.36
N CYS A 643 -18.33 -23.08 -1.35
CA CYS A 643 -19.02 -23.92 -0.38
C CYS A 643 -19.03 -25.38 -0.83
N SER A 644 -18.79 -26.31 0.11
CA SER A 644 -18.99 -27.75 -0.11
C SER A 644 -19.81 -28.32 1.04
N ASP A 645 -21.02 -28.82 0.75
CA ASP A 645 -21.98 -29.29 1.74
C ASP A 645 -22.64 -30.61 1.32
N THR A 646 -23.34 -31.25 2.24
CA THR A 646 -24.01 -32.51 1.97
C THR A 646 -25.28 -32.31 1.12
N THR A 647 -25.69 -33.33 0.42
CA THR A 647 -26.92 -33.31 -0.38
C THR A 647 -28.15 -32.94 0.49
N GLN A 648 -28.20 -33.34 1.75
CA GLN A 648 -29.28 -33.01 2.67
C GLN A 648 -29.34 -31.49 2.95
N GLN A 649 -28.18 -30.86 3.18
CA GLN A 649 -28.14 -29.43 3.45
C GLN A 649 -28.54 -28.60 2.22
N TRP A 650 -28.17 -29.03 1.01
CA TRP A 650 -28.68 -28.44 -0.22
C TRP A 650 -30.19 -28.62 -0.39
N ALA A 651 -30.76 -29.74 0.07
CA ALA A 651 -32.21 -29.94 0.09
C ALA A 651 -32.93 -28.98 1.05
N ASP A 652 -32.35 -28.76 2.25
CA ASP A 652 -32.87 -27.79 3.22
C ASP A 652 -32.79 -26.36 2.68
N PHE A 653 -31.69 -25.99 2.00
CA PHE A 653 -31.51 -24.70 1.33
C PHE A 653 -32.51 -24.49 0.21
N SER A 654 -32.74 -25.51 -0.62
CA SER A 654 -33.75 -25.49 -1.66
C SER A 654 -35.16 -25.30 -1.07
N SER A 655 -35.45 -25.93 0.08
CA SER A 655 -36.72 -25.75 0.80
C SER A 655 -36.88 -24.31 1.33
N ALA A 656 -35.80 -23.70 1.84
CA ALA A 656 -35.82 -22.30 2.28
C ALA A 656 -36.10 -21.33 1.12
N LEU A 657 -35.51 -21.59 -0.07
CA LEU A 657 -35.76 -20.80 -1.27
C LEU A 657 -37.22 -20.88 -1.76
N LYS A 658 -37.93 -22.00 -1.55
CA LYS A 658 -39.36 -22.09 -1.90
C LYS A 658 -40.25 -21.16 -1.09
N VAL A 659 -39.86 -20.89 0.16
CA VAL A 659 -40.60 -20.00 1.06
C VAL A 659 -40.21 -18.53 0.90
N ASN A 660 -38.97 -18.29 0.56
CA ASN A 660 -38.42 -16.92 0.41
C ASN A 660 -39.07 -16.19 -0.77
N GLN A 661 -39.50 -14.95 -0.54
CA GLN A 661 -40.15 -14.12 -1.56
C GLN A 661 -39.34 -12.87 -1.94
N SER A 662 -38.10 -12.73 -1.46
CA SER A 662 -37.26 -11.56 -1.67
C SER A 662 -36.07 -11.82 -2.60
N LEU A 663 -35.51 -13.04 -2.63
CA LEU A 663 -34.28 -13.36 -3.31
C LEU A 663 -34.47 -13.45 -4.83
N LYS A 664 -33.96 -12.47 -5.55
CA LYS A 664 -34.02 -12.37 -7.01
C LYS A 664 -32.78 -12.95 -7.70
N CYS A 665 -31.65 -12.88 -7.05
CA CYS A 665 -30.39 -13.31 -7.63
C CYS A 665 -29.64 -14.24 -6.67
N LEU A 666 -29.28 -15.43 -7.16
CA LEU A 666 -28.49 -16.43 -6.45
C LEU A 666 -27.21 -16.76 -7.24
N ASP A 667 -26.07 -16.62 -6.60
CA ASP A 667 -24.76 -16.95 -7.17
C ASP A 667 -24.06 -17.98 -6.29
N LEU A 668 -23.87 -19.19 -6.82
CA LEU A 668 -23.21 -20.32 -6.18
C LEU A 668 -21.83 -20.62 -6.82
N THR A 669 -21.17 -19.64 -7.38
CA THR A 669 -19.90 -19.78 -8.11
C THR A 669 -18.85 -20.54 -7.30
N ALA A 670 -18.17 -21.51 -7.94
CA ALA A 670 -17.11 -22.32 -7.38
C ALA A 670 -17.51 -23.18 -6.15
N SER A 671 -18.80 -23.48 -6.01
CA SER A 671 -19.31 -24.40 -4.98
C SER A 671 -19.36 -25.85 -5.50
N GLU A 672 -19.09 -26.81 -4.64
CA GLU A 672 -19.21 -28.25 -4.97
C GLU A 672 -20.70 -28.65 -4.94
N PHE A 673 -21.46 -28.10 -5.90
CA PHE A 673 -22.90 -28.27 -5.96
C PHE A 673 -23.32 -29.57 -6.66
N LEU A 674 -22.54 -29.99 -7.64
CA LEU A 674 -22.73 -31.20 -8.41
C LEU A 674 -24.13 -31.33 -9.10
N ASP A 675 -24.29 -32.31 -9.95
CA ASP A 675 -25.56 -32.53 -10.66
C ASP A 675 -26.74 -32.79 -9.72
N GLU A 676 -26.49 -33.43 -8.56
CA GLU A 676 -27.55 -33.71 -7.56
C GLU A 676 -28.08 -32.42 -6.91
N GLY A 677 -27.20 -31.46 -6.60
CA GLY A 677 -27.63 -30.15 -6.11
C GLY A 677 -28.54 -29.42 -7.10
N VAL A 678 -28.19 -29.49 -8.40
CA VAL A 678 -29.01 -28.90 -9.48
C VAL A 678 -30.41 -29.56 -9.52
N LYS A 679 -30.52 -30.87 -9.35
CA LYS A 679 -31.82 -31.54 -9.30
C LYS A 679 -32.72 -30.97 -8.18
N LEU A 680 -32.14 -30.79 -6.98
CA LEU A 680 -32.84 -30.18 -5.84
C LEU A 680 -33.27 -28.74 -6.13
N LEU A 681 -32.38 -27.91 -6.72
CA LEU A 681 -32.68 -26.54 -7.09
C LEU A 681 -33.76 -26.47 -8.17
N CYS A 682 -33.78 -27.39 -9.12
CA CYS A 682 -34.81 -27.47 -10.16
C CYS A 682 -36.20 -27.71 -9.59
N LEU A 683 -36.32 -28.46 -8.49
CA LEU A 683 -37.60 -28.63 -7.76
C LEU A 683 -38.08 -27.26 -7.21
N THR A 684 -37.16 -26.39 -6.79
CA THR A 684 -37.50 -25.05 -6.32
C THR A 684 -37.86 -24.13 -7.49
N LEU A 685 -37.12 -24.19 -8.58
CA LEU A 685 -37.41 -23.39 -9.80
C LEU A 685 -38.78 -23.70 -10.40
N ARG A 686 -39.23 -24.96 -10.33
CA ARG A 686 -40.58 -25.35 -10.78
C ARG A 686 -41.72 -24.91 -9.85
N HIS A 687 -41.36 -24.43 -8.62
CA HIS A 687 -42.39 -24.03 -7.65
C HIS A 687 -42.98 -22.65 -8.03
N PRO A 688 -44.31 -22.48 -8.05
CA PRO A 688 -44.97 -21.26 -8.54
C PRO A 688 -44.65 -20.00 -7.74
N LYS A 689 -44.26 -20.15 -6.47
CA LYS A 689 -43.84 -19.03 -5.61
C LYS A 689 -42.35 -18.63 -5.75
N CYS A 690 -41.59 -19.36 -6.57
CA CYS A 690 -40.18 -19.03 -6.77
C CYS A 690 -40.03 -17.66 -7.45
N VAL A 691 -39.31 -16.72 -6.82
CA VAL A 691 -39.12 -15.34 -7.31
C VAL A 691 -37.77 -15.12 -7.99
N LEU A 692 -36.95 -16.17 -8.09
CA LEU A 692 -35.60 -16.09 -8.62
C LEU A 692 -35.57 -15.68 -10.09
N GLN A 693 -34.79 -14.64 -10.40
CA GLN A 693 -34.65 -14.08 -11.76
C GLN A 693 -33.26 -14.35 -12.36
N LYS A 694 -32.21 -14.37 -11.52
CA LYS A 694 -30.83 -14.60 -11.97
C LYS A 694 -30.24 -15.77 -11.16
N LEU A 695 -29.63 -16.73 -11.85
CA LEU A 695 -28.96 -17.88 -11.26
C LEU A 695 -27.58 -18.09 -11.88
N SER A 696 -26.53 -18.10 -11.05
CA SER A 696 -25.17 -18.48 -11.46
C SER A 696 -24.76 -19.78 -10.79
N LEU A 697 -24.32 -20.73 -11.61
CA LEU A 697 -23.73 -22.02 -11.24
C LEU A 697 -22.37 -22.16 -11.90
N GLU A 698 -21.59 -21.06 -12.00
CA GLU A 698 -20.27 -21.06 -12.61
C GLU A 698 -19.30 -21.93 -11.78
N ASN A 699 -18.57 -22.84 -12.42
CA ASN A 699 -17.56 -23.70 -11.80
C ASN A 699 -18.12 -24.55 -10.62
N CYS A 700 -19.26 -25.17 -10.83
CA CYS A 700 -19.96 -26.00 -9.83
C CYS A 700 -19.83 -27.52 -10.09
N GLN A 701 -18.86 -27.94 -10.89
CA GLN A 701 -18.58 -29.33 -11.27
C GLN A 701 -19.79 -30.03 -11.91
N LEU A 702 -20.54 -29.30 -12.74
CA LEU A 702 -21.74 -29.80 -13.43
C LEU A 702 -21.35 -30.53 -14.71
N THR A 703 -22.12 -31.57 -15.04
CA THR A 703 -21.99 -32.34 -16.26
C THR A 703 -23.27 -32.27 -17.10
N GLN A 704 -23.26 -32.95 -18.25
CA GLN A 704 -24.49 -33.03 -19.07
C GLN A 704 -25.70 -33.67 -18.34
N ALA A 705 -25.44 -34.41 -17.26
CA ALA A 705 -26.52 -35.11 -16.52
C ALA A 705 -27.54 -34.15 -15.87
N CYS A 706 -27.09 -32.94 -15.47
CA CYS A 706 -27.98 -31.92 -14.89
C CYS A 706 -28.88 -31.23 -15.94
N CYS A 707 -28.51 -31.26 -17.23
CA CYS A 707 -29.17 -30.49 -18.27
C CYS A 707 -30.62 -30.89 -18.53
N LYS A 708 -30.99 -32.14 -18.29
CA LYS A 708 -32.37 -32.61 -18.44
C LYS A 708 -33.28 -31.96 -17.39
N GLU A 709 -32.84 -31.90 -16.14
CA GLU A 709 -33.62 -31.31 -15.07
C GLU A 709 -33.68 -29.77 -15.20
N LEU A 710 -32.59 -29.14 -15.60
CA LEU A 710 -32.57 -27.69 -15.92
C LEU A 710 -33.50 -27.36 -17.07
N SER A 711 -33.45 -28.09 -18.17
CA SER A 711 -34.34 -27.93 -19.32
C SER A 711 -35.81 -27.99 -18.90
N SER A 712 -36.19 -29.04 -18.15
CA SER A 712 -37.55 -29.19 -17.63
C SER A 712 -37.94 -28.06 -16.66
N ALA A 713 -37.03 -27.57 -15.85
CA ALA A 713 -37.28 -26.44 -14.95
C ALA A 713 -37.48 -25.12 -15.70
N LEU A 714 -36.70 -24.87 -16.76
CA LEU A 714 -36.80 -23.66 -17.58
C LEU A 714 -38.10 -23.55 -18.35
N ILE A 715 -38.69 -24.67 -18.76
CA ILE A 715 -40.00 -24.70 -19.44
C ILE A 715 -41.12 -24.24 -18.48
N VAL A 716 -41.05 -24.63 -17.23
CA VAL A 716 -42.11 -24.33 -16.23
C VAL A 716 -41.88 -22.95 -15.57
N ASN A 717 -40.63 -22.56 -15.38
CA ASN A 717 -40.30 -21.33 -14.68
C ASN A 717 -40.39 -20.10 -15.61
N GLN A 718 -41.33 -19.21 -15.33
CA GLN A 718 -41.58 -18.00 -16.09
C GLN A 718 -40.88 -16.75 -15.55
N ARG A 719 -39.98 -16.86 -14.56
CA ARG A 719 -39.35 -15.72 -13.89
C ARG A 719 -37.84 -15.68 -14.10
N LEU A 720 -37.18 -16.82 -14.33
CA LEU A 720 -35.74 -16.89 -14.54
C LEU A 720 -35.40 -16.32 -15.92
N THR A 721 -34.69 -15.20 -15.90
CA THR A 721 -34.28 -14.47 -17.09
C THR A 721 -32.77 -14.63 -17.40
N HIS A 722 -31.94 -14.94 -16.39
CA HIS A 722 -30.51 -15.05 -16.54
C HIS A 722 -29.99 -16.36 -15.94
N LEU A 723 -29.24 -17.14 -16.73
CA LEU A 723 -28.60 -18.39 -16.29
C LEU A 723 -27.12 -18.39 -16.70
N CYS A 724 -26.22 -18.58 -15.71
CA CYS A 724 -24.81 -18.79 -15.95
C CYS A 724 -24.41 -20.21 -15.58
N LEU A 725 -23.84 -20.94 -16.55
CA LEU A 725 -23.34 -22.30 -16.39
C LEU A 725 -21.85 -22.39 -16.79
N ALA A 726 -21.15 -21.25 -16.79
CA ALA A 726 -19.75 -21.17 -17.22
C ALA A 726 -18.84 -22.11 -16.42
N LYS A 727 -17.74 -22.55 -17.05
CA LYS A 727 -16.72 -23.43 -16.44
C LYS A 727 -17.27 -24.75 -15.87
N ASN A 728 -18.21 -25.36 -16.58
CA ASN A 728 -18.74 -26.69 -16.27
C ASN A 728 -18.59 -27.61 -17.49
N ASP A 729 -18.55 -28.93 -17.30
CA ASP A 729 -18.35 -29.89 -18.39
C ASP A 729 -19.66 -30.37 -18.96
N LEU A 730 -20.42 -29.47 -19.59
CA LEU A 730 -21.74 -29.78 -20.16
C LEU A 730 -21.64 -30.50 -21.51
N GLY A 731 -20.63 -30.19 -22.30
CA GLY A 731 -20.41 -30.72 -23.64
C GLY A 731 -21.56 -30.44 -24.63
N ASP A 732 -21.44 -30.96 -25.83
CA ASP A 732 -22.48 -30.78 -26.88
C ASP A 732 -23.80 -31.48 -26.56
N GLY A 733 -23.74 -32.60 -25.81
CA GLY A 733 -24.92 -33.34 -25.37
C GLY A 733 -25.80 -32.56 -24.42
N GLY A 734 -25.16 -31.91 -23.42
CA GLY A 734 -25.86 -31.05 -22.46
C GLY A 734 -26.47 -29.83 -23.15
N VAL A 735 -25.72 -29.19 -24.03
CA VAL A 735 -26.21 -28.02 -24.81
C VAL A 735 -27.40 -28.40 -25.71
N LYS A 736 -27.39 -29.60 -26.34
CA LYS A 736 -28.53 -30.10 -27.11
C LYS A 736 -29.80 -30.10 -26.26
N ILE A 737 -29.75 -30.70 -25.05
CA ILE A 737 -30.90 -30.83 -24.14
C ILE A 737 -31.37 -29.45 -23.67
N LEU A 738 -30.45 -28.55 -23.33
CA LEU A 738 -30.82 -27.18 -22.94
C LEU A 738 -31.49 -26.44 -24.10
N CYS A 739 -30.98 -26.53 -25.33
CA CYS A 739 -31.57 -25.89 -26.49
C CYS A 739 -32.97 -26.42 -26.81
N GLU A 740 -33.26 -27.69 -26.54
CA GLU A 740 -34.60 -28.26 -26.66
C GLU A 740 -35.59 -27.61 -25.69
N GLY A 741 -35.19 -27.40 -24.40
CA GLY A 741 -36.02 -26.69 -23.43
C GLY A 741 -36.22 -25.22 -23.70
N LEU A 742 -35.18 -24.54 -24.19
CA LEU A 742 -35.22 -23.10 -24.51
C LEU A 742 -36.06 -22.75 -25.74
N ARG A 743 -36.51 -23.73 -26.52
CA ARG A 743 -37.42 -23.56 -27.68
C ARG A 743 -38.88 -23.43 -27.29
N TYR A 744 -39.23 -23.81 -26.06
CA TYR A 744 -40.61 -23.70 -25.64
C TYR A 744 -41.00 -22.24 -25.44
N PRO A 745 -42.14 -21.80 -25.92
CA PRO A 745 -42.56 -20.38 -25.92
C PRO A 745 -42.76 -19.85 -24.49
N GLU A 746 -42.99 -20.74 -23.52
CA GLU A 746 -43.15 -20.39 -22.11
C GLU A 746 -41.81 -20.02 -21.45
N CYS A 747 -40.68 -20.41 -22.02
CA CYS A 747 -39.35 -20.10 -21.47
C CYS A 747 -39.02 -18.61 -21.63
N GLN A 748 -38.77 -17.94 -20.50
CA GLN A 748 -38.48 -16.50 -20.45
C GLN A 748 -36.99 -16.18 -20.33
N LEU A 749 -36.08 -17.13 -20.60
CA LEU A 749 -34.64 -16.93 -20.44
C LEU A 749 -34.11 -15.98 -21.52
N GLN A 750 -33.54 -14.87 -21.07
CA GLN A 750 -32.98 -13.81 -21.94
C GLN A 750 -31.45 -13.89 -22.07
N THR A 751 -30.76 -14.28 -21.00
CA THR A 751 -29.30 -14.36 -20.95
C THR A 751 -28.84 -15.76 -20.58
N LEU A 752 -27.97 -16.34 -21.40
CA LEU A 752 -27.35 -17.64 -21.18
C LEU A 752 -25.83 -17.53 -21.33
N VAL A 753 -25.09 -17.90 -20.27
CA VAL A 753 -23.63 -17.89 -20.26
C VAL A 753 -23.12 -19.32 -20.21
N LEU A 754 -22.44 -19.74 -21.27
CA LEU A 754 -21.87 -21.09 -21.48
C LEU A 754 -20.35 -21.03 -21.74
N ARG A 755 -19.64 -20.11 -21.08
CA ARG A 755 -18.19 -19.98 -21.25
C ARG A 755 -17.48 -21.24 -20.72
N HIS A 756 -16.47 -21.70 -21.46
CA HIS A 756 -15.63 -22.82 -21.02
C HIS A 756 -16.47 -24.04 -20.58
N CYS A 757 -17.41 -24.46 -21.45
CA CYS A 757 -18.32 -25.59 -21.21
C CYS A 757 -18.06 -26.79 -22.13
N ASN A 758 -16.88 -26.87 -22.75
CA ASN A 758 -16.47 -27.93 -23.64
C ASN A 758 -17.42 -28.12 -24.86
N ILE A 759 -17.89 -26.98 -25.40
CA ILE A 759 -18.76 -26.91 -26.56
C ILE A 759 -17.90 -26.91 -27.85
N ASN A 760 -18.26 -27.71 -28.81
CA ASN A 760 -17.58 -27.76 -30.09
C ASN A 760 -18.56 -27.51 -31.28
N ARG A 761 -18.22 -27.94 -32.45
CA ARG A 761 -19.00 -27.75 -33.68
C ARG A 761 -20.45 -28.27 -33.56
N HIS A 762 -20.67 -29.41 -32.90
CA HIS A 762 -21.99 -30.03 -32.79
C HIS A 762 -22.90 -29.17 -31.86
N GLY A 763 -22.35 -28.64 -30.78
CA GLY A 763 -23.07 -27.73 -29.92
C GLY A 763 -23.50 -26.45 -30.63
N CYS A 764 -22.62 -25.89 -31.47
CA CYS A 764 -22.98 -24.72 -32.29
C CYS A 764 -24.17 -25.00 -33.23
N LYS A 765 -24.28 -26.22 -33.79
CA LYS A 765 -25.42 -26.61 -34.62
C LYS A 765 -26.74 -26.59 -33.85
N TYR A 766 -26.76 -27.03 -32.58
CA TYR A 766 -27.96 -26.98 -31.73
C TYR A 766 -28.31 -25.56 -31.35
N ILE A 767 -27.31 -24.73 -30.97
CA ILE A 767 -27.49 -23.31 -30.67
C ILE A 767 -28.02 -22.57 -31.90
N SER A 768 -27.47 -22.82 -33.09
CA SER A 768 -27.93 -22.22 -34.33
C SER A 768 -29.40 -22.51 -34.62
N LYS A 769 -29.82 -23.75 -34.39
CA LYS A 769 -31.23 -24.13 -34.52
C LYS A 769 -32.12 -23.43 -33.49
N LEU A 770 -31.66 -23.18 -32.27
CA LEU A 770 -32.37 -22.38 -31.25
C LEU A 770 -32.55 -20.94 -31.70
N LEU A 771 -31.48 -20.30 -32.17
CA LEU A 771 -31.48 -18.89 -32.60
C LEU A 771 -32.28 -18.60 -33.89
N GLN A 772 -32.59 -19.66 -34.70
CA GLN A 772 -33.41 -19.54 -35.91
C GLN A 772 -34.90 -19.64 -35.59
N GLY A 773 -35.30 -20.01 -34.38
CA GLY A 773 -36.68 -20.08 -33.90
C GLY A 773 -37.07 -18.85 -33.09
N ASP A 774 -38.32 -18.79 -32.64
CA ASP A 774 -38.83 -17.71 -31.79
C ASP A 774 -38.35 -17.92 -30.32
N SER A 775 -37.08 -17.69 -30.09
CA SER A 775 -36.46 -17.77 -28.78
C SER A 775 -36.45 -16.43 -28.03
N SER A 776 -36.70 -16.47 -26.72
CA SER A 776 -36.62 -15.30 -25.84
C SER A 776 -35.15 -14.84 -25.61
N LEU A 777 -34.18 -15.63 -26.10
CA LEU A 777 -32.75 -15.39 -25.84
C LEU A 777 -32.23 -14.16 -26.59
N THR A 778 -31.78 -13.15 -25.81
CA THR A 778 -31.21 -11.89 -26.32
C THR A 778 -29.72 -11.79 -26.10
N SER A 779 -29.15 -12.53 -25.15
CA SER A 779 -27.72 -12.47 -24.82
C SER A 779 -27.16 -13.89 -24.64
N LEU A 780 -26.06 -14.19 -25.36
CA LEU A 780 -25.40 -15.49 -25.34
C LEU A 780 -23.88 -15.31 -25.26
N ASP A 781 -23.26 -15.96 -24.28
CA ASP A 781 -21.79 -15.97 -24.14
C ASP A 781 -21.25 -17.40 -24.29
N LEU A 782 -20.46 -17.61 -25.33
CA LEU A 782 -19.80 -18.89 -25.66
C LEU A 782 -18.27 -18.82 -25.52
N GLY A 783 -17.74 -17.81 -24.85
CA GLY A 783 -16.29 -17.60 -24.71
C GLY A 783 -15.53 -18.84 -24.24
N PHE A 784 -14.28 -18.96 -24.65
CA PHE A 784 -13.38 -20.08 -24.30
C PHE A 784 -13.90 -21.48 -24.64
N ASN A 785 -14.74 -21.63 -25.64
CA ASN A 785 -15.10 -22.93 -26.18
C ASN A 785 -14.41 -23.18 -27.54
N PRO A 786 -14.02 -24.40 -27.85
CA PRO A 786 -13.33 -24.72 -29.12
C PRO A 786 -14.32 -24.79 -30.31
N ILE A 787 -15.00 -23.67 -30.57
CA ILE A 787 -16.10 -23.58 -31.55
C ILE A 787 -15.69 -23.10 -32.94
N ALA A 788 -14.42 -22.84 -33.20
CA ALA A 788 -13.95 -22.24 -34.47
C ALA A 788 -14.53 -22.89 -35.72
N THR A 789 -14.63 -24.23 -35.77
CA THR A 789 -15.19 -25.00 -36.90
C THR A 789 -16.72 -24.98 -36.96
N GLY A 790 -17.40 -24.57 -35.91
CA GLY A 790 -18.86 -24.49 -35.77
C GLY A 790 -19.45 -23.10 -35.99
N LEU A 791 -18.61 -22.09 -36.10
CA LEU A 791 -19.03 -20.67 -36.20
C LEU A 791 -19.91 -20.41 -37.44
N CYS A 792 -19.72 -21.14 -38.53
CA CYS A 792 -20.55 -21.02 -39.75
C CYS A 792 -22.04 -21.24 -39.46
N PHE A 793 -22.37 -22.14 -38.55
CA PHE A 793 -23.77 -22.35 -38.15
C PHE A 793 -24.35 -21.15 -37.37
N LEU A 794 -23.57 -20.57 -36.49
CA LEU A 794 -23.97 -19.38 -35.71
C LEU A 794 -24.13 -18.15 -36.63
N TYR A 795 -23.23 -17.96 -37.58
CA TYR A 795 -23.31 -16.87 -38.53
C TYR A 795 -24.53 -16.96 -39.44
N GLU A 796 -24.90 -18.18 -39.89
CA GLU A 796 -26.12 -18.39 -40.64
C GLU A 796 -27.39 -18.13 -39.82
N ALA A 797 -27.39 -18.42 -38.53
CA ALA A 797 -28.47 -18.08 -37.63
C ALA A 797 -28.64 -16.55 -37.44
N LEU A 798 -27.55 -15.80 -37.32
CA LEU A 798 -27.55 -14.35 -37.17
C LEU A 798 -28.13 -13.61 -38.38
N LYS A 799 -28.11 -14.22 -39.58
CA LYS A 799 -28.69 -13.70 -40.84
C LYS A 799 -30.21 -13.80 -40.87
N LYS A 800 -30.80 -14.65 -40.03
CA LYS A 800 -32.24 -14.88 -40.06
C LYS A 800 -33.01 -13.73 -39.43
N PRO A 801 -34.15 -13.31 -39.99
CA PRO A 801 -34.97 -12.21 -39.50
C PRO A 801 -35.55 -12.47 -38.09
N ASN A 802 -35.77 -13.72 -37.73
CA ASN A 802 -36.32 -14.15 -36.44
C ASN A 802 -35.26 -14.26 -35.34
N CYS A 803 -33.99 -13.98 -35.62
CA CYS A 803 -32.98 -14.01 -34.60
C CYS A 803 -33.06 -12.78 -33.71
N ASN A 804 -33.38 -12.96 -32.41
CA ASN A 804 -33.58 -11.87 -31.46
C ASN A 804 -32.29 -11.54 -30.67
N LEU A 805 -31.14 -12.16 -31.02
CA LEU A 805 -29.88 -12.05 -30.27
C LEU A 805 -29.30 -10.63 -30.41
N LYS A 806 -29.16 -9.94 -29.28
CA LYS A 806 -28.58 -8.59 -29.19
C LYS A 806 -27.11 -8.61 -28.78
N CYS A 807 -26.74 -9.56 -27.94
CA CYS A 807 -25.36 -9.68 -27.43
C CYS A 807 -24.80 -11.06 -27.68
N LEU A 808 -23.59 -11.13 -28.27
CA LEU A 808 -22.87 -12.37 -28.52
C LEU A 808 -21.42 -12.27 -28.04
N GLY A 809 -21.01 -13.15 -27.12
CA GLY A 809 -19.64 -13.32 -26.65
C GLY A 809 -18.96 -14.51 -27.32
N LEU A 810 -17.89 -14.25 -28.03
CA LEU A 810 -17.03 -15.27 -28.72
C LEU A 810 -15.54 -15.07 -28.40
N TRP A 811 -15.21 -14.52 -27.24
CA TRP A 811 -13.84 -14.24 -26.85
C TRP A 811 -13.10 -15.50 -26.47
N GLY A 812 -11.81 -15.60 -26.87
CA GLY A 812 -11.00 -16.79 -26.59
C GLY A 812 -11.46 -18.10 -27.26
N CYS A 813 -12.26 -18.04 -28.34
CA CYS A 813 -12.82 -19.20 -29.05
C CYS A 813 -11.92 -19.78 -30.14
N SER A 814 -10.63 -19.43 -30.13
CA SER A 814 -9.66 -19.86 -31.14
C SER A 814 -10.05 -19.49 -32.60
N ILE A 815 -10.73 -18.37 -32.76
CA ILE A 815 -11.17 -17.88 -34.08
C ILE A 815 -9.95 -17.38 -34.86
N THR A 816 -9.91 -17.74 -36.13
CA THR A 816 -8.81 -17.44 -37.07
C THR A 816 -9.26 -16.51 -38.19
N PRO A 817 -8.33 -15.94 -38.97
CA PRO A 817 -8.66 -15.06 -40.10
C PRO A 817 -9.56 -15.69 -41.12
N PHE A 818 -9.54 -17.03 -41.27
CA PHE A 818 -10.37 -17.78 -42.21
C PHE A 818 -11.88 -17.60 -41.99
N SER A 819 -12.30 -17.35 -40.73
CA SER A 819 -13.72 -17.16 -40.38
C SER A 819 -14.20 -15.73 -40.63
N CYS A 820 -13.33 -14.78 -40.98
CA CYS A 820 -13.65 -13.35 -41.02
C CYS A 820 -14.68 -13.00 -42.12
N GLN A 821 -14.62 -13.63 -43.29
CA GLN A 821 -15.56 -13.35 -44.38
C GLN A 821 -16.98 -13.74 -44.02
N HIS A 822 -17.15 -14.90 -43.41
CA HIS A 822 -18.45 -15.37 -42.95
C HIS A 822 -19.03 -14.50 -41.86
N LEU A 823 -18.17 -14.10 -40.92
CA LEU A 823 -18.56 -13.15 -39.85
C LEU A 823 -18.93 -11.78 -40.42
N ALA A 824 -18.14 -11.24 -41.33
CA ALA A 824 -18.39 -9.97 -41.98
C ALA A 824 -19.76 -10.01 -42.71
N SER A 825 -20.05 -11.08 -43.45
CA SER A 825 -21.35 -11.28 -44.10
C SER A 825 -22.51 -11.34 -43.08
N ALA A 826 -22.32 -12.01 -41.95
CA ALA A 826 -23.33 -12.12 -40.91
C ALA A 826 -23.60 -10.76 -40.23
N LEU A 827 -22.58 -9.96 -39.99
CA LEU A 827 -22.70 -8.62 -39.38
C LEU A 827 -23.46 -7.65 -40.31
N VAL A 828 -23.22 -7.73 -41.59
CA VAL A 828 -23.94 -6.92 -42.59
C VAL A 828 -25.42 -7.28 -42.65
N SER A 829 -25.76 -8.55 -42.47
CA SER A 829 -27.12 -9.05 -42.62
C SER A 829 -27.92 -9.05 -41.31
N SER A 830 -27.27 -9.02 -40.16
CA SER A 830 -27.94 -9.06 -38.86
C SER A 830 -28.66 -7.75 -38.55
N ARG A 831 -29.92 -7.85 -38.17
CA ARG A 831 -30.75 -6.70 -37.77
C ARG A 831 -30.94 -6.55 -36.28
N SER A 832 -30.51 -7.54 -35.48
CA SER A 832 -30.72 -7.61 -34.02
C SER A 832 -29.44 -7.43 -33.19
N LEU A 833 -28.26 -7.80 -33.72
CA LEU A 833 -27.03 -7.84 -32.96
C LEU A 833 -26.49 -6.42 -32.67
N GLU A 834 -26.48 -6.06 -31.39
CA GLU A 834 -26.00 -4.75 -30.89
C GLU A 834 -24.58 -4.80 -30.32
N THR A 835 -24.19 -5.92 -29.69
CA THR A 835 -22.88 -6.08 -29.05
C THR A 835 -22.23 -7.41 -29.45
N LEU A 836 -20.99 -7.32 -29.92
CA LEU A 836 -20.18 -8.48 -30.27
C LEU A 836 -18.81 -8.41 -29.58
N ASP A 837 -18.48 -9.44 -28.82
CA ASP A 837 -17.17 -9.55 -28.16
C ASP A 837 -16.33 -10.65 -28.81
N LEU A 838 -15.25 -10.24 -29.45
CA LEU A 838 -14.31 -11.08 -30.17
C LEU A 838 -12.90 -11.05 -29.55
N GLY A 839 -12.78 -10.55 -28.30
CA GLY A 839 -11.51 -10.45 -27.59
C GLY A 839 -10.76 -11.77 -27.50
N GLN A 840 -9.45 -11.72 -27.28
CA GLN A 840 -8.57 -12.88 -27.09
C GLN A 840 -8.59 -13.93 -28.22
N ASN A 841 -8.93 -13.55 -29.44
CA ASN A 841 -8.83 -14.40 -30.63
C ASN A 841 -7.68 -13.95 -31.53
N ALA A 842 -7.20 -14.86 -32.40
CA ALA A 842 -6.04 -14.63 -33.27
C ALA A 842 -6.47 -14.17 -34.66
N TRP A 843 -6.96 -12.95 -34.78
CA TRP A 843 -7.55 -12.39 -36.03
C TRP A 843 -6.51 -12.12 -37.14
N GLY A 844 -5.25 -11.85 -36.80
CA GLY A 844 -4.26 -11.35 -37.74
C GLY A 844 -4.68 -9.98 -38.36
N GLN A 845 -3.76 -9.36 -39.08
CA GLN A 845 -4.06 -8.07 -39.73
C GLN A 845 -5.11 -8.22 -40.86
N SER A 846 -5.01 -9.29 -41.65
CA SER A 846 -5.93 -9.56 -42.77
C SER A 846 -7.38 -9.72 -42.29
N GLY A 847 -7.59 -10.43 -41.21
CA GLY A 847 -8.93 -10.64 -40.65
C GLY A 847 -9.56 -9.37 -40.13
N ILE A 848 -8.77 -8.52 -39.46
CA ILE A 848 -9.22 -7.21 -38.96
C ILE A 848 -9.61 -6.30 -40.13
N VAL A 849 -8.80 -6.26 -41.19
CA VAL A 849 -9.09 -5.46 -42.39
C VAL A 849 -10.41 -5.90 -43.06
N VAL A 850 -10.66 -7.20 -43.17
CA VAL A 850 -11.93 -7.71 -43.72
C VAL A 850 -13.13 -7.26 -42.88
N LEU A 851 -13.04 -7.37 -41.55
CA LEU A 851 -14.10 -6.95 -40.64
C LEU A 851 -14.36 -5.45 -40.73
N LEU A 852 -13.30 -4.62 -40.69
CA LEU A 852 -13.43 -3.17 -40.77
C LEU A 852 -14.00 -2.70 -42.12
N LYS A 853 -13.61 -3.34 -43.23
CA LYS A 853 -14.19 -3.07 -44.54
C LYS A 853 -15.71 -3.37 -44.61
N ALA A 854 -16.14 -4.47 -44.01
CA ALA A 854 -17.55 -4.82 -43.92
C ALA A 854 -18.34 -3.81 -43.04
N LEU A 855 -17.78 -3.40 -41.90
CA LEU A 855 -18.37 -2.41 -41.00
C LEU A 855 -18.43 -1.00 -41.61
N LYS A 856 -17.49 -0.66 -42.50
CA LYS A 856 -17.53 0.60 -43.25
C LYS A 856 -18.74 0.70 -44.21
N GLN A 857 -19.15 -0.44 -44.75
CA GLN A 857 -20.22 -0.50 -45.77
C GLN A 857 -21.62 -0.67 -45.14
N ASN A 858 -21.73 -0.91 -43.84
CA ASN A 858 -22.97 -1.31 -43.20
C ASN A 858 -23.46 -0.28 -42.16
N HIS A 859 -24.72 0.11 -42.28
CA HIS A 859 -25.46 0.81 -41.23
C HIS A 859 -26.28 -0.17 -40.34
N GLY A 860 -25.66 -1.31 -39.96
CA GLY A 860 -26.31 -2.35 -39.17
C GLY A 860 -26.65 -1.95 -37.74
N SER A 861 -27.27 -2.86 -37.02
CA SER A 861 -27.67 -2.71 -35.61
C SER A 861 -26.50 -2.66 -34.60
N LEU A 862 -25.26 -2.99 -35.03
CA LEU A 862 -24.12 -3.13 -34.12
C LEU A 862 -23.71 -1.79 -33.52
N LYS A 863 -23.69 -1.74 -32.18
CA LYS A 863 -23.31 -0.57 -31.36
C LYS A 863 -21.95 -0.72 -30.72
N THR A 864 -21.56 -1.95 -30.35
CA THR A 864 -20.30 -2.21 -29.65
C THR A 864 -19.61 -3.43 -30.24
N LEU A 865 -18.37 -3.25 -30.66
CA LEU A 865 -17.48 -4.33 -31.08
C LEU A 865 -16.22 -4.32 -30.20
N ARG A 866 -15.92 -5.47 -29.56
CA ARG A 866 -14.70 -5.69 -28.80
C ARG A 866 -13.81 -6.62 -29.55
N LEU A 867 -12.56 -6.23 -29.81
CA LEU A 867 -11.56 -7.13 -30.42
C LEU A 867 -10.16 -6.67 -30.04
N LYS A 868 -9.21 -7.62 -30.04
CA LYS A 868 -7.78 -7.32 -29.89
C LYS A 868 -7.22 -6.96 -31.26
N MET A 869 -6.68 -5.74 -31.44
CA MET A 869 -6.04 -5.33 -32.68
C MET A 869 -4.78 -4.50 -32.41
N ASP A 870 -3.82 -4.61 -33.29
CA ASP A 870 -2.65 -3.73 -33.33
C ASP A 870 -3.01 -2.48 -34.14
N LYS A 871 -3.01 -1.32 -33.50
CA LYS A 871 -3.30 -0.01 -34.08
C LYS A 871 -2.09 0.62 -34.78
N SER A 872 -0.94 -0.02 -34.80
CA SER A 872 0.28 0.55 -35.39
C SER A 872 0.23 0.60 -36.92
N THR A 873 -0.60 -0.23 -37.57
CA THR A 873 -0.71 -0.32 -39.03
C THR A 873 -1.52 0.81 -39.61
N VAL A 874 -0.95 1.56 -40.56
CA VAL A 874 -1.58 2.72 -41.23
C VAL A 874 -2.93 2.35 -41.87
N GLU A 875 -3.04 1.18 -42.51
CA GLU A 875 -4.28 0.71 -43.13
C GLU A 875 -5.40 0.54 -42.09
N ILE A 876 -5.10 -0.06 -40.93
CA ILE A 876 -6.08 -0.26 -39.84
C ILE A 876 -6.51 1.10 -39.27
N GLN A 877 -5.59 2.05 -39.07
CA GLN A 877 -5.93 3.40 -38.60
C GLN A 877 -6.86 4.15 -39.56
N ARG A 878 -6.57 4.06 -40.86
CA ARG A 878 -7.43 4.63 -41.90
C ARG A 878 -8.83 4.03 -41.88
N LEU A 879 -8.92 2.69 -41.83
CA LEU A 879 -10.19 1.99 -41.81
C LEU A 879 -10.99 2.27 -40.54
N LEU A 880 -10.35 2.39 -39.39
CA LEU A 880 -10.99 2.79 -38.15
C LEU A 880 -11.60 4.20 -38.23
N LYS A 881 -10.88 5.14 -38.87
CA LYS A 881 -11.38 6.48 -39.10
C LYS A 881 -12.60 6.45 -40.05
N ASP A 882 -12.50 5.73 -41.16
CA ASP A 882 -13.59 5.58 -42.13
C ASP A 882 -14.81 4.93 -41.48
N VAL A 883 -14.64 3.89 -40.65
CA VAL A 883 -15.74 3.23 -39.93
C VAL A 883 -16.40 4.20 -38.95
N LYS A 884 -15.62 5.02 -38.23
CA LYS A 884 -16.15 6.00 -37.28
C LYS A 884 -16.92 7.12 -37.96
N GLU A 885 -16.48 7.55 -39.14
CA GLU A 885 -17.17 8.55 -39.93
C GLU A 885 -18.50 8.02 -40.52
N ASN A 886 -18.50 6.78 -41.02
CA ASN A 886 -19.72 6.18 -41.64
C ASN A 886 -20.70 5.64 -40.60
N ASN A 887 -20.19 5.17 -39.41
CA ASN A 887 -21.00 4.60 -38.33
C ASN A 887 -20.72 5.28 -37.00
N PRO A 888 -21.16 6.52 -36.74
CA PRO A 888 -20.85 7.27 -35.52
C PRO A 888 -21.42 6.63 -34.24
N ARG A 889 -22.38 5.72 -34.37
CA ARG A 889 -22.97 4.96 -33.24
C ARG A 889 -22.17 3.71 -32.85
N LEU A 890 -21.23 3.30 -33.70
CA LEU A 890 -20.42 2.10 -33.43
C LEU A 890 -19.18 2.45 -32.58
N THR A 891 -19.09 1.85 -31.41
CA THR A 891 -17.91 1.92 -30.55
C THR A 891 -17.05 0.68 -30.76
N ILE A 892 -15.79 0.84 -31.14
CA ILE A 892 -14.82 -0.24 -31.25
C ILE A 892 -13.88 -0.16 -30.07
N GLU A 893 -14.00 -1.11 -29.12
CA GLU A 893 -13.18 -1.22 -27.93
C GLU A 893 -12.01 -2.16 -28.19
N CYS A 894 -10.79 -1.63 -28.09
CA CYS A 894 -9.56 -2.40 -28.20
C CYS A 894 -9.04 -2.71 -26.79
N ASN A 895 -9.34 -3.86 -26.25
CA ASN A 895 -8.89 -4.23 -24.93
C ASN A 895 -7.52 -4.90 -25.00
N ASP A 896 -6.53 -4.29 -24.36
CA ASP A 896 -5.31 -4.98 -23.95
C ASP A 896 -5.64 -6.02 -22.87
N ALA A 897 -5.17 -7.20 -23.08
CA ALA A 897 -5.30 -8.52 -22.53
C ALA A 897 -5.46 -8.72 -21.00
N ARG A 898 -5.97 -7.81 -20.19
CA ARG A 898 -6.00 -7.99 -18.72
C ARG A 898 -7.35 -7.94 -18.04
N THR A 899 -8.43 -7.66 -18.73
CA THR A 899 -9.77 -7.74 -18.12
C THR A 899 -10.34 -9.13 -18.30
N THR A 900 -10.39 -9.88 -17.21
CA THR A 900 -10.80 -11.30 -17.13
C THR A 900 -12.31 -11.52 -17.27
N ARG A 901 -13.11 -10.51 -17.67
CA ARG A 901 -14.55 -10.62 -17.85
C ARG A 901 -15.00 -9.96 -19.14
N SER A 902 -15.77 -10.70 -19.95
CA SER A 902 -16.58 -10.14 -21.01
C SER A 902 -17.69 -9.30 -20.37
N SER A 903 -17.69 -7.98 -20.60
CA SER A 903 -18.78 -7.11 -20.12
C SER A 903 -20.02 -7.19 -21.02
N CYS A 904 -19.97 -8.02 -22.05
CA CYS A 904 -21.07 -8.30 -22.98
C CYS A 904 -22.31 -8.88 -22.29
N CYS A 905 -22.08 -9.60 -21.19
CA CYS A 905 -23.09 -10.24 -20.37
C CYS A 905 -22.77 -9.94 -18.91
N ASP A 906 -22.84 -8.68 -18.50
CA ASP A 906 -22.72 -8.33 -17.09
C ASP A 906 -23.89 -8.95 -16.34
N PHE A 907 -23.63 -10.16 -15.79
CA PHE A 907 -24.65 -11.02 -15.18
C PHE A 907 -25.29 -10.37 -13.95
N PHE A 908 -24.57 -9.44 -13.32
CA PHE A 908 -24.97 -8.82 -12.05
C PHE A 908 -25.12 -7.30 -12.10
N SER A 909 -24.97 -6.67 -13.26
CA SER A 909 -25.22 -5.22 -13.43
C SER A 909 -26.70 -4.86 -13.28
#